data_52fc5e54a2058dd2808b5cfd4ef5ba3e
#
_entry.id   52fc5e54a2058dd2808b5cfd4ef5ba3e
#
_cell.length_a   1.000
_cell.length_b   1.000
_cell.length_c   1.000
_cell.angle_alpha   90.00
_cell.angle_beta   90.00
_cell.angle_gamma   90.00
#
_symmetry.space_group_name_H-M   'P 1'
#
loop_
_entity.id
_entity.type
_entity.pdbx_description
1 polymer ?
#
loop_
_entity_poly.entity_id
_entity_poly.type
_entity_poly.pdbx_seq_one_letter_code
_entity_poly.pdbx_strand_id
1 'polypeptide(L)'
;MHKPAATVTARILSRPFATSQSACGRRRPFDLLAAAMLFCYLAAGLRAIAQSPPAPPAAPAPPQQASKPPATAQPLPRVTTTVVVHGEVRDDYLPEAATLGTVDGATLEETPLSLTVATRELLTDQGARLLSDVVKNDASIGEDYAPVGYYGDYEIRGFPIDLATGLQINGMTVAGEQDVPLENKERVEFLKGIAGAESGAASAGGLIDYVTKRPALIEAVDLATDHRGSIYGAVDLGSFFGRQKQLGARANLAGEKIESYVDDANGWRAAGAGAADWKMTSQAILKTDFEYQHKVERSVCGYQLLGGTTVPDLSQVHPSTMLGEQSWAKPNTFDAFNTGARLDYDLPGAWRAFAAVSYSHSLIDDNVVYAYGCSYEALCQGSGGTAPNYFFAPDGGYDIYDYRDPGELRIDAEGEALVTGRIKTGTIEQDLTGGAEVFRRSVQQPGAPAANAAATVEDGAVYTYVGSENIYQPIAEFPIEDPQQTAGPRALWEDSHQSALIAQDRIHLPGRIQLLAGGRYDSLRDNNYSLSATSPGTPPTITDRPIWLPQYAATINPANSLTLYGNYGVLLSLGSQGPWWVDNANQFLAAFLTRQAEVGAKYEPGKRILLTTALFHMRAPFFYPKVIQAPDSFCTASEFNAPGDLCFESEGHETHEGIEVNAEGKAANWLRLTASAAAIRALSGGTGTPAFDSKQVLNVPHVRATVFADLALPHARGLHLMPGWSYTGRKEATRDDAVSVPGYNLFNFGARYTPGGEKSRVTLRLYADNIADKRYWKDTGASYGDTFIHLGAPTTVRLSAHYTF
;
A
#
# COMPACT_ATOMS: atom_id res chain seq x y z
N MET A 1 52.27 14.43 -35.32
CA MET A 1 53.57 15.07 -34.96
C MET A 1 53.47 15.55 -33.52
N HIS A 2 54.34 14.96 -32.71
CA HIS A 2 54.87 15.41 -31.42
C HIS A 2 53.95 15.79 -30.23
N LYS A 3 53.97 14.84 -29.32
CA LYS A 3 53.86 15.04 -27.84
C LYS A 3 54.95 16.01 -27.34
N PRO A 4 54.86 16.56 -26.11
CA PRO A 4 55.50 15.80 -25.04
C PRO A 4 54.73 15.71 -23.72
N ALA A 5 55.11 14.65 -23.03
CA ALA A 5 54.76 14.28 -21.68
C ALA A 5 55.37 15.21 -20.62
N ALA A 6 54.72 15.40 -19.48
CA ALA A 6 55.32 15.92 -18.26
C ALA A 6 55.14 14.93 -17.09
N THR A 7 56.21 14.35 -16.68
CA THR A 7 56.41 13.48 -15.53
C THR A 7 56.46 14.35 -14.27
N VAL A 8 55.65 14.03 -13.24
CA VAL A 8 55.86 14.55 -11.91
C VAL A 8 56.07 13.39 -10.92
N THR A 9 57.19 13.51 -10.28
CA THR A 9 57.83 12.52 -9.41
C THR A 9 57.19 12.45 -8.03
N ALA A 10 56.92 11.20 -7.60
CA ALA A 10 56.51 10.90 -6.23
C ALA A 10 57.61 11.20 -5.19
N ARG A 11 57.27 11.83 -4.10
CA ARG A 11 58.03 11.83 -2.86
C ARG A 11 57.29 11.04 -1.78
N ILE A 12 57.84 9.89 -1.49
CA ILE A 12 57.51 9.06 -0.33
C ILE A 12 58.02 9.78 0.93
N LEU A 13 57.16 10.00 1.90
CA LEU A 13 57.52 10.26 3.29
C LEU A 13 56.77 9.32 4.21
N SER A 14 57.49 8.34 4.69
CA SER A 14 57.13 7.42 5.73
C SER A 14 56.96 8.10 7.08
N ARG A 15 55.83 7.86 7.82
CA ARG A 15 55.81 7.91 9.29
C ARG A 15 54.74 6.94 9.82
N PRO A 16 54.85 6.46 11.08
CA PRO A 16 54.57 5.09 11.45
C PRO A 16 53.16 4.88 12.01
N PHE A 17 52.73 3.61 11.95
CA PHE A 17 51.61 3.01 12.59
C PHE A 17 51.36 3.46 14.03
N ALA A 18 50.17 4.00 14.30
CA ALA A 18 49.57 3.98 15.62
C ALA A 18 48.34 3.10 15.54
N THR A 19 48.44 1.95 16.17
CA THR A 19 47.31 1.04 16.39
C THR A 19 46.28 1.71 17.27
N SER A 20 45.13 2.11 16.70
CA SER A 20 43.95 2.36 17.48
C SER A 20 43.02 1.16 17.37
N GLN A 21 42.90 0.43 18.45
CA GLN A 21 41.87 -0.60 18.63
C GLN A 21 40.50 0.11 18.46
N SER A 22 39.80 -0.26 17.40
CA SER A 22 38.38 0.07 17.25
C SER A 22 37.60 -0.73 18.29
N ALA A 23 37.15 -0.05 19.31
CA ALA A 23 36.18 -0.59 20.25
C ALA A 23 34.90 -0.91 19.49
N CYS A 24 34.60 -2.21 19.40
CA CYS A 24 33.30 -2.72 18.98
C CYS A 24 32.23 -2.17 19.93
N GLY A 25 31.55 -1.10 19.53
CA GLY A 25 30.48 -0.50 20.29
C GLY A 25 29.29 -1.45 20.31
N ARG A 26 29.12 -2.15 21.41
CA ARG A 26 27.89 -2.85 21.75
C ARG A 26 26.76 -1.82 21.72
N ARG A 27 25.96 -1.83 20.67
CA ARG A 27 24.68 -1.11 20.66
C ARG A 27 23.81 -1.70 21.77
N ARG A 28 23.39 -0.84 22.68
CA ARG A 28 22.58 -1.21 23.83
C ARG A 28 21.14 -1.45 23.35
N PRO A 29 20.42 -2.45 23.87
CA PRO A 29 18.99 -2.64 23.63
C PRO A 29 18.18 -1.66 24.49
N PHE A 30 18.37 -0.35 24.30
CA PHE A 30 17.72 0.66 25.13
C PHE A 30 16.39 1.14 24.56
N ASP A 31 16.17 1.02 23.25
CA ASP A 31 14.97 1.58 22.61
C ASP A 31 13.72 0.71 22.81
N LEU A 32 13.87 -0.61 22.89
CA LEU A 32 12.79 -1.53 23.25
C LEU A 32 12.40 -1.44 24.73
N LEU A 33 13.37 -1.08 25.61
CA LEU A 33 13.09 -0.86 27.02
C LEU A 33 12.33 0.45 27.29
N ALA A 34 12.53 1.48 26.44
CA ALA A 34 11.83 2.76 26.59
C ALA A 34 10.34 2.62 26.27
N ALA A 35 9.97 1.84 25.25
CA ALA A 35 8.58 1.53 24.96
C ALA A 35 7.94 0.66 26.05
N ALA A 36 8.69 -0.31 26.60
CA ALA A 36 8.22 -1.13 27.71
C ALA A 36 8.11 -0.34 29.04
N MET A 37 9.00 0.64 29.28
CA MET A 37 8.90 1.51 30.46
C MET A 37 7.75 2.51 30.37
N LEU A 38 7.44 3.04 29.18
CA LEU A 38 6.27 3.88 28.99
C LEU A 38 4.98 3.11 29.29
N PHE A 39 4.94 1.83 28.92
CA PHE A 39 3.85 0.92 29.24
C PHE A 39 3.70 0.67 30.74
N CYS A 40 4.81 0.50 31.47
CA CYS A 40 4.79 0.35 32.93
C CYS A 40 4.42 1.64 33.68
N TYR A 41 4.80 2.82 33.16
CA TYR A 41 4.43 4.10 33.76
C TYR A 41 2.94 4.43 33.56
N LEU A 42 2.38 4.12 32.40
CA LEU A 42 0.93 4.26 32.15
C LEU A 42 0.11 3.30 33.03
N ALA A 43 0.56 2.07 33.20
CA ALA A 43 -0.09 1.10 34.09
C ALA A 43 0.01 1.48 35.61
N ALA A 44 1.10 2.13 36.03
CA ALA A 44 1.27 2.62 37.38
C ALA A 44 0.47 3.91 37.64
N GLY A 45 0.36 4.80 36.66
CA GLY A 45 -0.46 6.02 36.74
C GLY A 45 -1.95 5.73 36.89
N LEU A 46 -2.47 4.69 36.23
CA LEU A 46 -3.86 4.26 36.34
C LEU A 46 -4.24 3.68 37.72
N ARG A 47 -3.28 3.13 38.46
CA ARG A 47 -3.50 2.67 39.83
C ARG A 47 -3.66 3.81 40.87
N ALA A 48 -3.08 4.96 40.60
CA ALA A 48 -3.14 6.12 41.52
C ALA A 48 -4.50 6.85 41.50
N ILE A 49 -5.29 6.67 40.42
CA ILE A 49 -6.62 7.31 40.28
C ILE A 49 -7.75 6.48 40.93
N ALA A 50 -7.49 5.20 41.23
CA ALA A 50 -8.52 4.26 41.70
C ALA A 50 -8.69 4.17 43.22
N GLN A 51 -8.04 5.00 44.05
CA GLN A 51 -8.17 4.95 45.51
C GLN A 51 -8.71 6.28 46.03
N SER A 52 -10.05 6.41 46.06
CA SER A 52 -10.77 7.35 46.94
C SER A 52 -11.29 6.60 48.14
N PRO A 53 -11.20 7.18 49.38
CA PRO A 53 -11.62 6.51 50.57
C PRO A 53 -13.17 6.41 50.71
N PRO A 54 -13.70 5.40 51.39
CA PRO A 54 -15.14 5.19 51.48
C PRO A 54 -15.82 6.24 52.38
N ALA A 55 -16.94 6.76 51.90
CA ALA A 55 -17.80 7.66 52.65
C ALA A 55 -18.62 6.89 53.74
N PRO A 56 -18.96 7.53 54.88
CA PRO A 56 -19.70 6.88 55.94
C PRO A 56 -21.18 6.66 55.59
N PRO A 57 -21.88 5.70 56.22
CA PRO A 57 -23.23 5.31 55.87
C PRO A 57 -24.27 6.38 56.24
N ALA A 58 -25.11 6.72 55.24
CA ALA A 58 -26.24 7.61 55.42
C ALA A 58 -27.49 6.87 55.92
N ALA A 59 -28.27 7.53 56.76
CA ALA A 59 -29.52 7.05 57.35
C ALA A 59 -30.65 6.87 56.29
N PRO A 60 -31.66 6.00 56.53
CA PRO A 60 -32.72 5.68 55.59
C PRO A 60 -33.71 6.82 55.40
N ALA A 61 -33.97 7.18 54.14
CA ALA A 61 -34.97 8.15 53.71
C ALA A 61 -36.31 7.46 53.35
N PRO A 62 -37.44 8.18 53.42
CA PRO A 62 -38.78 7.60 53.24
C PRO A 62 -39.10 7.31 51.76
N PRO A 63 -40.12 6.50 51.44
CA PRO A 63 -40.37 6.02 50.07
C PRO A 63 -40.91 7.15 49.19
N GLN A 64 -40.18 7.40 48.09
CA GLN A 64 -40.64 8.28 47.01
C GLN A 64 -41.27 7.49 45.88
N GLN A 65 -42.33 8.06 45.34
CA GLN A 65 -43.09 7.57 44.20
C GLN A 65 -42.20 7.39 42.96
N ALA A 66 -42.45 6.29 42.24
CA ALA A 66 -41.75 5.92 41.02
C ALA A 66 -41.92 6.99 39.92
N SER A 67 -40.87 7.74 39.68
CA SER A 67 -40.73 8.56 38.49
C SER A 67 -40.13 7.70 37.37
N LYS A 68 -40.70 7.84 36.16
CA LYS A 68 -40.26 7.21 34.88
C LYS A 68 -38.75 7.34 34.69
N PRO A 69 -38.02 6.27 34.40
CA PRO A 69 -36.56 6.37 34.24
C PRO A 69 -36.19 7.33 33.12
N PRO A 70 -35.18 8.19 33.28
CA PRO A 70 -34.63 8.96 32.18
C PRO A 70 -34.07 8.01 31.13
N ALA A 71 -34.28 8.35 29.85
CA ALA A 71 -33.73 7.62 28.76
C ALA A 71 -32.21 7.45 28.96
N THR A 72 -31.77 6.22 29.10
CA THR A 72 -30.37 5.85 29.21
C THR A 72 -29.66 6.35 27.98
N ALA A 73 -28.64 7.20 28.15
CA ALA A 73 -27.73 7.53 27.06
C ALA A 73 -27.23 6.20 26.45
N GLN A 74 -27.40 6.05 25.13
CA GLN A 74 -26.83 4.89 24.46
C GLN A 74 -25.31 4.92 24.70
N PRO A 75 -24.71 3.84 25.19
CA PRO A 75 -23.26 3.76 25.29
C PRO A 75 -22.66 3.94 23.88
N LEU A 76 -21.44 4.46 23.81
CA LEU A 76 -20.61 4.39 22.60
C LEU A 76 -20.77 2.99 21.99
N PRO A 77 -20.86 2.84 20.67
CA PRO A 77 -20.85 1.54 20.05
C PRO A 77 -19.64 0.81 20.64
N ARG A 78 -19.92 -0.17 21.47
CA ARG A 78 -18.86 -1.05 21.98
C ARG A 78 -18.29 -1.72 20.74
N VAL A 79 -17.03 -1.50 20.46
CA VAL A 79 -16.28 -2.45 19.67
C VAL A 79 -16.23 -3.72 20.51
N THR A 80 -17.30 -4.46 20.48
CA THR A 80 -17.30 -5.83 20.91
C THR A 80 -16.52 -6.58 19.85
N THR A 81 -15.21 -6.49 19.93
CA THR A 81 -14.29 -7.42 19.29
C THR A 81 -14.29 -8.79 19.98
N THR A 82 -15.35 -9.09 20.59
CA THR A 82 -15.90 -10.42 20.52
C THR A 82 -16.83 -10.34 19.33
N VAL A 83 -16.34 -10.63 18.15
CA VAL A 83 -17.14 -11.41 17.26
C VAL A 83 -17.36 -12.72 18.02
N VAL A 84 -18.28 -12.72 18.97
CA VAL A 84 -19.07 -13.91 19.21
C VAL A 84 -19.77 -14.03 17.87
N VAL A 85 -19.23 -14.88 17.02
CA VAL A 85 -19.94 -15.40 15.86
C VAL A 85 -21.18 -16.06 16.43
N HIS A 86 -22.19 -15.26 16.74
CA HIS A 86 -23.55 -15.74 16.71
C HIS A 86 -23.87 -15.91 15.26
N GLY A 87 -23.40 -17.02 14.70
CA GLY A 87 -23.99 -17.83 13.70
C GLY A 87 -24.63 -17.24 12.45
N GLU A 88 -24.45 -15.99 12.10
CA GLU A 88 -24.69 -15.49 10.76
C GLU A 88 -23.44 -14.75 10.31
N VAL A 89 -22.53 -15.49 9.65
CA VAL A 89 -21.58 -14.89 8.73
C VAL A 89 -22.46 -14.08 7.78
N ARG A 90 -22.31 -12.76 7.79
CA ARG A 90 -23.02 -11.89 6.86
C ARG A 90 -22.51 -12.22 5.47
N ASP A 91 -23.29 -13.00 4.74
CA ASP A 91 -23.02 -13.45 3.38
C ASP A 91 -23.46 -12.34 2.39
N ASP A 92 -23.03 -11.12 2.64
CA ASP A 92 -23.25 -9.97 1.78
C ASP A 92 -21.92 -9.17 1.68
N TYR A 93 -21.60 -8.60 0.54
CA TYR A 93 -20.39 -7.81 0.33
C TYR A 93 -20.41 -6.46 1.08
N LEU A 94 -21.23 -6.32 2.12
CA LEU A 94 -21.41 -5.12 2.90
C LEU A 94 -20.65 -5.20 4.23
N PRO A 95 -19.61 -4.42 4.44
CA PRO A 95 -18.88 -4.38 5.70
C PRO A 95 -19.67 -3.67 6.79
N GLU A 96 -19.47 -4.07 8.06
CA GLU A 96 -20.21 -3.48 9.20
C GLU A 96 -19.58 -2.20 9.73
N ALA A 97 -18.26 -2.11 9.78
CA ALA A 97 -17.52 -0.97 10.33
C ALA A 97 -16.10 -0.90 9.76
N ALA A 98 -15.52 0.30 9.83
CA ALA A 98 -14.09 0.52 9.60
C ALA A 98 -13.27 0.32 10.88
N THR A 99 -11.98 -0.01 10.72
CA THR A 99 -11.05 -0.21 11.85
C THR A 99 -9.92 0.81 11.87
N LEU A 100 -9.93 1.77 10.98
CA LEU A 100 -8.87 2.76 10.84
C LEU A 100 -8.86 3.77 12.00
N GLY A 101 -7.75 3.89 12.69
CA GLY A 101 -7.34 4.96 13.59
C GLY A 101 -8.45 5.61 14.44
N THR A 102 -8.69 6.89 14.22
CA THR A 102 -9.68 7.68 14.99
C THR A 102 -11.14 7.36 14.63
N VAL A 103 -11.38 6.61 13.52
CA VAL A 103 -12.72 6.13 13.14
C VAL A 103 -12.97 4.68 13.54
N ASP A 104 -12.06 4.07 14.31
CA ASP A 104 -12.18 2.69 14.77
C ASP A 104 -13.54 2.40 15.45
N GLY A 105 -14.25 1.44 14.85
CA GLY A 105 -15.59 1.03 15.29
C GLY A 105 -16.73 1.95 14.89
N ALA A 106 -16.51 3.01 14.12
CA ALA A 106 -17.58 3.76 13.49
C ALA A 106 -18.17 2.97 12.32
N THR A 107 -19.49 3.06 12.13
CA THR A 107 -20.12 2.48 10.94
C THR A 107 -19.66 3.25 9.69
N LEU A 108 -19.63 2.58 8.55
CA LEU A 108 -19.26 3.24 7.29
C LEU A 108 -20.17 4.43 6.97
N GLU A 109 -21.45 4.33 7.32
CA GLU A 109 -22.44 5.40 7.11
C GLU A 109 -22.16 6.64 7.99
N GLU A 110 -21.60 6.47 9.19
CA GLU A 110 -21.31 7.57 10.13
C GLU A 110 -19.93 8.21 9.90
N THR A 111 -19.07 7.56 9.12
CA THR A 111 -17.71 8.04 8.84
C THR A 111 -17.76 9.14 7.77
N PRO A 112 -17.29 10.38 8.04
CA PRO A 112 -17.33 11.48 7.08
C PRO A 112 -16.16 11.47 6.08
N LEU A 113 -15.81 10.29 5.60
CA LEU A 113 -14.68 10.02 4.70
C LEU A 113 -15.13 9.04 3.62
N SER A 114 -14.48 9.10 2.45
CA SER A 114 -14.64 8.09 1.40
C SER A 114 -13.83 6.86 1.76
N LEU A 115 -14.51 5.74 1.95
CA LEU A 115 -13.93 4.46 2.33
C LEU A 115 -14.65 3.35 1.57
N THR A 116 -13.88 2.39 1.02
CA THR A 116 -14.40 1.15 0.45
C THR A 116 -13.73 -0.05 1.10
N VAL A 117 -14.43 -1.18 1.12
CA VAL A 117 -13.96 -2.39 1.81
C VAL A 117 -14.17 -3.62 0.95
N ALA A 118 -13.09 -4.32 0.64
CA ALA A 118 -13.16 -5.64 0.03
C ALA A 118 -13.29 -6.70 1.13
N THR A 119 -14.49 -7.27 1.28
CA THR A 119 -14.79 -8.26 2.32
C THR A 119 -14.17 -9.63 2.01
N ARG A 120 -14.06 -10.50 3.02
CA ARG A 120 -13.55 -11.87 2.85
C ARG A 120 -14.33 -12.66 1.79
N GLU A 121 -15.64 -12.50 1.73
CA GLU A 121 -16.51 -13.15 0.76
C GLU A 121 -16.15 -12.73 -0.67
N LEU A 122 -15.96 -11.44 -0.90
CA LEU A 122 -15.55 -10.91 -2.20
C LEU A 122 -14.17 -11.44 -2.62
N LEU A 123 -13.18 -11.38 -1.69
CA LEU A 123 -11.84 -11.92 -1.91
C LEU A 123 -11.86 -13.40 -2.28
N THR A 124 -12.68 -14.19 -1.56
CA THR A 124 -12.79 -15.63 -1.78
C THR A 124 -13.51 -15.95 -3.10
N ASP A 125 -14.59 -15.24 -3.43
CA ASP A 125 -15.37 -15.48 -4.65
C ASP A 125 -14.58 -15.16 -5.92
N GLN A 126 -13.69 -14.18 -5.86
CA GLN A 126 -12.77 -13.84 -6.96
C GLN A 126 -11.47 -14.65 -6.96
N GLY A 127 -11.21 -15.43 -5.90
CA GLY A 127 -9.96 -16.17 -5.73
C GLY A 127 -8.75 -15.25 -5.60
N ALA A 128 -8.94 -14.09 -4.95
CA ALA A 128 -7.89 -13.09 -4.79
C ALA A 128 -6.72 -13.62 -3.96
N ARG A 129 -5.49 -13.36 -4.43
CA ARG A 129 -4.22 -13.77 -3.84
C ARG A 129 -3.33 -12.59 -3.51
N LEU A 130 -3.35 -11.57 -4.36
CA LEU A 130 -2.54 -10.37 -4.29
C LEU A 130 -3.46 -9.15 -4.20
N LEU A 131 -2.89 -8.01 -3.79
CA LEU A 131 -3.61 -6.75 -3.74
C LEU A 131 -4.14 -6.32 -5.13
N SER A 132 -3.42 -6.61 -6.21
CA SER A 132 -3.87 -6.39 -7.59
C SER A 132 -5.18 -7.10 -7.94
N ASP A 133 -5.45 -8.26 -7.33
CA ASP A 133 -6.74 -8.93 -7.49
C ASP A 133 -7.89 -8.19 -6.79
N VAL A 134 -7.58 -7.35 -5.79
CA VAL A 134 -8.54 -6.64 -4.94
C VAL A 134 -8.86 -5.26 -5.49
N VAL A 135 -7.86 -4.50 -5.89
CA VAL A 135 -8.00 -3.10 -6.33
C VAL A 135 -8.91 -2.95 -7.55
N LYS A 136 -9.03 -3.98 -8.38
CA LYS A 136 -9.94 -4.01 -9.52
C LYS A 136 -11.43 -3.81 -9.17
N ASN A 137 -11.80 -3.89 -7.88
CA ASN A 137 -13.17 -3.70 -7.42
C ASN A 137 -13.55 -2.25 -7.16
N ASP A 138 -12.58 -1.33 -7.14
CA ASP A 138 -12.83 0.10 -6.94
C ASP A 138 -12.28 0.92 -8.11
N ALA A 139 -13.15 1.69 -8.75
CA ALA A 139 -12.81 2.47 -9.93
C ALA A 139 -11.90 3.68 -9.65
N SER A 140 -11.75 4.12 -8.40
CA SER A 140 -10.84 5.19 -8.02
C SER A 140 -9.42 4.71 -7.73
N ILE A 141 -9.21 3.38 -7.73
CA ILE A 141 -7.93 2.74 -7.45
C ILE A 141 -7.39 2.12 -8.74
N GLY A 142 -6.09 2.18 -8.94
CA GLY A 142 -5.41 1.59 -10.09
C GLY A 142 -4.06 1.00 -9.72
N GLU A 143 -3.49 0.23 -10.65
CA GLU A 143 -2.09 -0.13 -10.61
C GLU A 143 -1.27 1.01 -11.21
N ASP A 144 -0.20 1.40 -10.52
CA ASP A 144 0.77 2.36 -11.02
C ASP A 144 2.00 1.64 -11.60
N TYR A 145 2.55 0.70 -10.84
CA TYR A 145 3.58 -0.23 -11.30
C TYR A 145 3.39 -1.57 -10.56
N ALA A 146 2.88 -2.58 -11.25
CA ALA A 146 2.63 -3.89 -10.67
C ALA A 146 3.08 -5.01 -11.64
N PRO A 147 4.40 -5.18 -11.82
CA PRO A 147 4.95 -6.21 -12.68
C PRO A 147 4.74 -7.60 -12.09
N VAL A 148 4.74 -8.62 -12.93
CA VAL A 148 4.76 -10.01 -12.47
C VAL A 148 6.08 -10.28 -11.72
N GLY A 149 6.00 -10.99 -10.59
CA GLY A 149 7.16 -11.43 -9.84
C GLY A 149 7.79 -10.37 -8.91
N TYR A 150 7.19 -9.20 -8.80
CA TYR A 150 7.62 -8.13 -7.90
C TYR A 150 6.49 -7.67 -6.98
N TYR A 151 6.73 -6.78 -6.04
CA TYR A 151 5.64 -6.09 -5.33
C TYR A 151 5.00 -5.04 -6.25
N GLY A 152 3.78 -4.66 -5.94
CA GLY A 152 3.03 -3.73 -6.76
C GLY A 152 2.89 -2.35 -6.12
N ASP A 153 2.98 -1.31 -6.95
CA ASP A 153 2.61 0.05 -6.61
C ASP A 153 1.19 0.34 -7.13
N TYR A 154 0.43 1.05 -6.33
CA TYR A 154 -0.96 1.36 -6.60
C TYR A 154 -1.20 2.85 -6.50
N GLU A 155 -2.24 3.31 -7.18
CA GLU A 155 -2.71 4.70 -7.09
C GLU A 155 -4.14 4.74 -6.53
N ILE A 156 -4.45 5.76 -5.73
CA ILE A 156 -5.81 6.10 -5.32
C ILE A 156 -6.09 7.53 -5.78
N ARG A 157 -7.18 7.75 -6.53
CA ARG A 157 -7.52 9.04 -7.13
C ARG A 157 -6.42 9.63 -8.01
N GLY A 158 -5.57 8.75 -8.57
CA GLY A 158 -4.42 9.12 -9.40
C GLY A 158 -3.18 9.58 -8.64
N PHE A 159 -3.15 9.46 -7.31
CA PHE A 159 -1.94 9.64 -6.52
C PHE A 159 -1.33 8.28 -6.19
N PRO A 160 -0.05 8.05 -6.44
CA PRO A 160 0.65 6.85 -6.03
C PRO A 160 0.57 6.66 -4.51
N ILE A 161 0.45 5.42 -4.07
CA ILE A 161 0.53 5.04 -2.66
C ILE A 161 1.99 4.92 -2.28
N ASP A 162 2.41 5.68 -1.30
CA ASP A 162 3.77 5.62 -0.76
C ASP A 162 3.97 4.28 -0.02
N LEU A 163 4.90 3.46 -0.48
CA LEU A 163 5.19 2.16 0.12
C LEU A 163 5.76 2.27 1.54
N ALA A 164 6.36 3.40 1.89
CA ALA A 164 6.88 3.64 3.23
C ALA A 164 5.79 3.86 4.29
N THR A 165 4.62 4.39 3.89
CA THR A 165 3.63 4.89 4.84
C THR A 165 2.17 4.61 4.45
N GLY A 166 1.92 4.13 3.25
CA GLY A 166 0.56 3.97 2.70
C GLY A 166 -0.08 2.61 2.90
N LEU A 167 0.67 1.61 3.41
CA LEU A 167 0.15 0.28 3.70
C LEU A 167 0.13 0.00 5.21
N GLN A 168 -0.97 -0.59 5.68
CA GLN A 168 -1.17 -0.89 7.11
C GLN A 168 -1.68 -2.31 7.30
N ILE A 169 -1.42 -2.88 8.49
CA ILE A 169 -2.07 -4.08 9.00
C ILE A 169 -2.71 -3.74 10.34
N ASN A 170 -4.03 -3.88 10.44
CA ASN A 170 -4.81 -3.51 11.63
C ASN A 170 -4.61 -2.05 12.08
N GLY A 171 -4.47 -1.12 11.14
CA GLY A 171 -4.25 0.30 11.37
C GLY A 171 -2.82 0.68 11.74
N MET A 172 -1.85 -0.22 11.65
CA MET A 172 -0.43 0.02 11.94
C MET A 172 0.40 -0.11 10.67
N THR A 173 1.30 0.83 10.44
CA THR A 173 2.14 0.90 9.23
C THR A 173 3.06 -0.31 9.09
N VAL A 174 3.19 -0.81 7.87
CA VAL A 174 4.09 -1.90 7.50
C VAL A 174 4.94 -1.52 6.29
N ALA A 175 6.12 -2.11 6.16
CA ALA A 175 6.95 -1.97 4.97
C ALA A 175 6.15 -2.41 3.73
N GLY A 176 5.93 -1.49 2.81
CA GLY A 176 5.05 -1.73 1.65
C GLY A 176 5.71 -2.51 0.53
N GLU A 177 7.03 -2.63 0.55
CA GLU A 177 7.81 -3.38 -0.44
C GLU A 177 7.72 -4.89 -0.17
N GLN A 178 6.49 -5.39 -0.17
CA GLN A 178 6.15 -6.80 0.00
C GLN A 178 4.76 -7.10 -0.59
N ASP A 179 4.51 -8.34 -0.93
CA ASP A 179 3.16 -8.85 -1.15
C ASP A 179 2.58 -9.33 0.19
N VAL A 180 1.64 -8.59 0.76
CA VAL A 180 0.97 -8.98 2.01
C VAL A 180 0.05 -10.17 1.74
N PRO A 181 0.19 -11.32 2.44
CA PRO A 181 -0.66 -12.49 2.22
C PRO A 181 -2.12 -12.21 2.58
N LEU A 182 -3.04 -12.64 1.72
CA LEU A 182 -4.49 -12.43 1.92
C LEU A 182 -5.18 -13.58 2.66
N GLU A 183 -4.50 -14.69 2.90
CA GLU A 183 -5.06 -15.87 3.54
C GLU A 183 -5.55 -15.62 4.97
N ASN A 184 -4.84 -14.81 5.72
CA ASN A 184 -5.16 -14.42 7.09
C ASN A 184 -5.91 -13.09 7.21
N LYS A 185 -6.35 -12.49 6.08
CA LYS A 185 -7.10 -11.23 6.09
C LYS A 185 -8.61 -11.46 6.08
N GLU A 186 -9.30 -10.76 6.93
CA GLU A 186 -10.76 -10.71 6.99
C GLU A 186 -11.32 -9.78 5.92
N ARG A 187 -10.60 -8.69 5.64
CA ARG A 187 -10.94 -7.70 4.63
C ARG A 187 -9.74 -6.80 4.31
N VAL A 188 -9.87 -6.03 3.24
CA VAL A 188 -8.95 -4.94 2.89
C VAL A 188 -9.76 -3.65 2.85
N GLU A 189 -9.34 -2.64 3.60
CA GLU A 189 -9.96 -1.32 3.67
C GLU A 189 -9.16 -0.31 2.84
N PHE A 190 -9.83 0.51 2.05
CA PHE A 190 -9.23 1.56 1.23
C PHE A 190 -9.76 2.91 1.71
N LEU A 191 -8.97 3.63 2.49
CA LEU A 191 -9.26 5.02 2.84
C LEU A 191 -8.79 5.90 1.69
N LYS A 192 -9.73 6.65 1.08
CA LYS A 192 -9.45 7.45 -0.11
C LYS A 192 -9.27 8.92 0.24
N GLY A 193 -8.16 9.46 -0.23
CA GLY A 193 -7.79 10.85 0.06
C GLY A 193 -7.12 11.01 1.42
N ILE A 194 -7.28 12.16 2.04
CA ILE A 194 -6.47 12.58 3.17
C ILE A 194 -6.69 11.74 4.41
N ALA A 195 -5.65 11.02 4.78
CA ALA A 195 -5.54 10.19 5.97
C ALA A 195 -4.70 10.85 7.10
N GLY A 196 -4.38 12.13 7.01
CA GLY A 196 -3.39 12.77 7.87
C GLY A 196 -3.68 12.73 9.36
N ALA A 197 -4.95 12.69 9.77
CA ALA A 197 -5.29 12.49 11.18
C ALA A 197 -5.18 11.03 11.60
N GLU A 198 -5.27 10.09 10.66
CA GLU A 198 -5.29 8.65 10.90
C GLU A 198 -3.87 8.06 10.94
N SER A 199 -2.94 8.55 10.10
CA SER A 199 -1.62 7.92 9.98
C SER A 199 -0.43 8.89 9.87
N GLY A 200 -0.61 10.20 10.07
CA GLY A 200 0.47 11.19 10.00
C GLY A 200 1.05 11.39 8.61
N ALA A 201 2.29 11.01 8.39
CA ALA A 201 2.85 10.96 7.05
C ALA A 201 2.21 9.80 6.28
N ALA A 202 1.63 10.10 5.12
CA ALA A 202 0.96 9.14 4.29
C ALA A 202 0.94 9.58 2.83
N SER A 203 0.44 8.73 1.95
CA SER A 203 0.22 9.06 0.55
C SER A 203 -0.90 10.08 0.37
N ALA A 204 -0.76 10.97 -0.59
CA ALA A 204 -1.81 11.90 -0.99
C ALA A 204 -3.10 11.18 -1.42
N GLY A 205 -2.98 10.01 -2.04
CA GLY A 205 -4.11 9.17 -2.45
C GLY A 205 -4.90 8.59 -1.29
N GLY A 206 -4.27 8.34 -0.16
CA GLY A 206 -4.87 7.66 0.98
C GLY A 206 -4.01 6.53 1.51
N LEU A 207 -4.66 5.51 2.08
CA LEU A 207 -3.97 4.33 2.61
C LEU A 207 -4.80 3.05 2.39
N ILE A 208 -4.13 1.92 2.50
CA ILE A 208 -4.70 0.58 2.37
C ILE A 208 -4.42 -0.18 3.66
N ASP A 209 -5.49 -0.62 4.36
CA ASP A 209 -5.36 -1.39 5.59
C ASP A 209 -5.83 -2.83 5.41
N TYR A 210 -4.98 -3.76 5.79
CA TYR A 210 -5.25 -5.19 5.80
C TYR A 210 -5.72 -5.62 7.19
N VAL A 211 -7.00 -5.92 7.34
CA VAL A 211 -7.55 -6.33 8.63
C VAL A 211 -7.42 -7.84 8.79
N THR A 212 -6.71 -8.28 9.84
CA THR A 212 -6.45 -9.70 10.08
C THR A 212 -7.68 -10.43 10.62
N LYS A 213 -7.84 -11.70 10.22
CA LYS A 213 -8.82 -12.62 10.79
C LYS A 213 -8.59 -12.81 12.29
N ARG A 214 -9.63 -12.66 13.08
CA ARG A 214 -9.56 -12.92 14.52
C ARG A 214 -10.02 -14.34 14.86
N PRO A 215 -9.70 -14.87 16.07
CA PRO A 215 -10.06 -16.21 16.48
C PRO A 215 -11.55 -16.53 16.31
N ALA A 216 -11.83 -17.64 15.66
CA ALA A 216 -13.17 -18.19 15.42
C ALA A 216 -13.14 -19.72 15.57
N LEU A 217 -14.28 -20.37 15.69
CA LEU A 217 -14.37 -21.83 15.57
C LEU A 217 -14.40 -22.18 14.09
N ILE A 218 -13.24 -22.54 13.54
CA ILE A 218 -13.10 -22.87 12.12
C ILE A 218 -12.04 -23.95 11.94
N GLU A 219 -12.32 -24.88 11.02
CA GLU A 219 -11.38 -25.86 10.51
C GLU A 219 -11.68 -25.98 9.01
N ALA A 220 -10.84 -25.39 8.17
CA ALA A 220 -11.06 -25.32 6.73
C ALA A 220 -9.78 -25.54 5.93
N VAL A 221 -9.96 -26.06 4.72
CA VAL A 221 -8.92 -26.27 3.71
C VAL A 221 -9.37 -25.68 2.39
N ASP A 222 -8.50 -24.95 1.74
CA ASP A 222 -8.65 -24.45 0.39
C ASP A 222 -7.63 -25.09 -0.54
N LEU A 223 -8.08 -25.58 -1.68
CA LEU A 223 -7.23 -26.07 -2.76
C LEU A 223 -7.59 -25.36 -4.05
N ALA A 224 -6.59 -24.98 -4.84
CA ALA A 224 -6.85 -24.39 -6.14
C ALA A 224 -5.77 -24.73 -7.16
N THR A 225 -6.13 -24.60 -8.42
CA THR A 225 -5.25 -24.70 -9.58
C THR A 225 -5.74 -23.77 -10.67
N ASP A 226 -4.87 -23.45 -11.62
CA ASP A 226 -5.27 -22.74 -12.83
C ASP A 226 -4.96 -23.56 -14.09
N HIS A 227 -5.33 -23.02 -15.24
CA HIS A 227 -5.15 -23.69 -16.51
C HIS A 227 -3.67 -23.72 -16.98
N ARG A 228 -2.76 -23.02 -16.28
CA ARG A 228 -1.32 -22.99 -16.55
C ARG A 228 -0.55 -24.00 -15.72
N GLY A 229 -1.18 -24.55 -14.66
CA GLY A 229 -0.57 -25.55 -13.80
C GLY A 229 -0.09 -25.05 -12.44
N SER A 230 -0.47 -23.84 -12.03
CA SER A 230 -0.30 -23.41 -10.65
C SER A 230 -1.03 -24.32 -9.68
N ILE A 231 -0.47 -24.58 -8.53
CA ILE A 231 -1.04 -25.41 -7.46
C ILE A 231 -1.00 -24.62 -6.17
N TYR A 232 -2.15 -24.48 -5.54
CA TYR A 232 -2.30 -23.77 -4.29
C TYR A 232 -3.02 -24.61 -3.25
N GLY A 233 -2.56 -24.50 -1.99
CA GLY A 233 -3.22 -25.08 -0.84
C GLY A 233 -3.13 -24.16 0.37
N ALA A 234 -4.22 -24.03 1.12
CA ALA A 234 -4.24 -23.28 2.37
C ALA A 234 -5.08 -23.98 3.44
N VAL A 235 -4.78 -23.69 4.71
CA VAL A 235 -5.47 -24.21 5.90
C VAL A 235 -5.79 -23.05 6.82
N ASP A 236 -7.01 -23.02 7.35
CA ASP A 236 -7.52 -22.06 8.33
C ASP A 236 -8.06 -22.81 9.56
N LEU A 237 -7.38 -22.67 10.69
CA LEU A 237 -7.69 -23.37 11.93
C LEU A 237 -7.88 -22.37 13.05
N GLY A 238 -9.00 -22.44 13.77
CA GLY A 238 -9.27 -21.57 14.89
C GLY A 238 -10.07 -22.22 16.01
N SER A 239 -9.76 -21.84 17.25
CA SER A 239 -10.43 -22.38 18.43
C SER A 239 -10.34 -21.44 19.63
N PHE A 240 -11.17 -21.74 20.66
CA PHE A 240 -11.17 -21.04 21.93
C PHE A 240 -10.79 -21.98 23.08
N PHE A 241 -9.98 -21.50 24.01
CA PHE A 241 -9.41 -22.23 25.12
C PHE A 241 -9.79 -21.60 26.49
N GLY A 242 -9.65 -22.41 27.56
CA GLY A 242 -9.99 -22.03 28.93
C GLY A 242 -11.45 -22.25 29.27
N ARG A 243 -11.77 -22.31 30.56
CA ARG A 243 -13.13 -22.62 31.05
C ARG A 243 -14.19 -21.62 30.60
N GLN A 244 -13.80 -20.37 30.42
CA GLN A 244 -14.68 -19.28 29.97
C GLN A 244 -14.39 -18.85 28.54
N LYS A 245 -13.65 -19.66 27.76
CA LYS A 245 -13.20 -19.32 26.39
C LYS A 245 -12.48 -17.96 26.34
N GLN A 246 -11.68 -17.68 27.38
CA GLN A 246 -11.00 -16.40 27.52
C GLN A 246 -9.79 -16.25 26.57
N LEU A 247 -9.27 -17.32 26.03
CA LEU A 247 -8.20 -17.30 25.05
C LEU A 247 -8.73 -17.87 23.72
N GLY A 248 -8.67 -17.10 22.68
CA GLY A 248 -8.88 -17.53 21.29
C GLY A 248 -7.56 -17.59 20.54
N ALA A 249 -7.41 -18.54 19.62
CA ALA A 249 -6.29 -18.60 18.70
C ALA A 249 -6.77 -19.01 17.31
N ARG A 250 -6.09 -18.49 16.27
CA ARG A 250 -6.31 -18.84 14.86
C ARG A 250 -4.99 -18.94 14.14
N ALA A 251 -4.85 -19.89 13.25
CA ALA A 251 -3.67 -20.10 12.41
C ALA A 251 -4.08 -20.24 10.95
N ASN A 252 -3.33 -19.61 10.06
CA ASN A 252 -3.47 -19.73 8.62
C ASN A 252 -2.12 -20.16 8.04
N LEU A 253 -2.13 -21.17 7.18
CA LEU A 253 -0.94 -21.65 6.46
C LEU A 253 -1.29 -21.73 4.98
N ALA A 254 -0.38 -21.34 4.10
CA ALA A 254 -0.57 -21.46 2.67
C ALA A 254 0.73 -21.79 1.95
N GLY A 255 0.60 -22.48 0.82
CA GLY A 255 1.70 -22.74 -0.10
C GLY A 255 1.20 -22.73 -1.54
N GLU A 256 2.01 -22.20 -2.44
CA GLU A 256 1.66 -22.05 -3.84
C GLU A 256 2.87 -22.30 -4.74
N LYS A 257 2.70 -23.16 -5.73
CA LYS A 257 3.54 -23.19 -6.92
C LYS A 257 2.91 -22.21 -7.92
N ILE A 258 3.66 -21.23 -8.38
CA ILE A 258 3.21 -20.19 -9.28
C ILE A 258 3.66 -20.53 -10.69
N GLU A 259 2.71 -20.70 -11.61
CA GLU A 259 2.94 -20.75 -13.04
C GLU A 259 2.40 -19.48 -13.66
N SER A 260 3.28 -18.58 -14.01
CA SER A 260 2.94 -17.24 -14.53
C SER A 260 2.30 -17.32 -15.93
N TYR A 261 1.63 -16.25 -16.34
CA TYR A 261 1.22 -16.08 -17.72
C TYR A 261 2.37 -15.56 -18.61
N VAL A 262 3.43 -15.09 -18.02
CA VAL A 262 4.68 -14.74 -18.70
C VAL A 262 5.58 -15.97 -18.66
N ASP A 263 6.08 -16.36 -19.83
CA ASP A 263 6.95 -17.53 -19.98
C ASP A 263 8.20 -17.33 -19.11
N ASP A 264 8.63 -18.38 -18.44
CA ASP A 264 9.79 -18.42 -17.52
C ASP A 264 9.72 -17.51 -16.26
N ALA A 265 8.62 -16.77 -16.06
CA ALA A 265 8.36 -15.98 -14.86
C ALA A 265 7.66 -16.81 -13.75
N ASN A 266 8.11 -18.04 -13.55
CA ASN A 266 7.52 -18.96 -12.58
C ASN A 266 8.17 -18.83 -11.21
N GLY A 267 7.45 -19.29 -10.18
CA GLY A 267 7.94 -19.19 -8.82
C GLY A 267 7.19 -20.07 -7.82
N TRP A 268 7.34 -19.75 -6.56
CA TRP A 268 6.61 -20.36 -5.46
C TRP A 268 6.55 -19.43 -4.25
N ARG A 269 5.57 -19.65 -3.39
CA ARG A 269 5.50 -18.96 -2.11
C ARG A 269 4.99 -19.87 -1.00
N ALA A 270 5.39 -19.56 0.23
CA ALA A 270 4.85 -20.14 1.44
C ALA A 270 4.54 -19.03 2.45
N ALA A 271 3.38 -19.11 3.08
CA ALA A 271 2.96 -18.15 4.08
C ALA A 271 2.42 -18.85 5.32
N GLY A 272 2.69 -18.25 6.49
CA GLY A 272 2.16 -18.71 7.77
C GLY A 272 1.80 -17.53 8.65
N ALA A 273 0.62 -17.57 9.26
CA ALA A 273 0.13 -16.51 10.13
C ALA A 273 -0.60 -17.05 11.36
N GLY A 274 -0.58 -16.27 12.43
CA GLY A 274 -1.32 -16.57 13.65
C GLY A 274 -1.92 -15.34 14.28
N ALA A 275 -3.10 -15.50 14.91
CA ALA A 275 -3.76 -14.46 15.70
C ALA A 275 -4.25 -15.05 17.03
N ALA A 276 -4.14 -14.26 18.10
CA ALA A 276 -4.66 -14.65 19.41
C ALA A 276 -5.34 -13.47 20.11
N ASP A 277 -6.47 -13.76 20.77
CA ASP A 277 -7.23 -12.84 21.59
C ASP A 277 -7.29 -13.37 23.01
N TRP A 278 -6.80 -12.58 23.95
CA TRP A 278 -6.85 -12.93 25.36
C TRP A 278 -7.71 -11.93 26.14
N LYS A 279 -8.89 -12.39 26.58
CA LYS A 279 -9.75 -11.66 27.52
C LYS A 279 -9.14 -11.73 28.91
N MET A 280 -8.26 -10.75 29.24
CA MET A 280 -7.54 -10.70 30.51
C MET A 280 -8.49 -10.45 31.69
N THR A 281 -9.45 -9.56 31.48
CA THR A 281 -10.53 -9.21 32.42
C THR A 281 -11.82 -8.95 31.63
N SER A 282 -12.91 -8.59 32.34
CA SER A 282 -14.13 -8.10 31.69
C SER A 282 -13.96 -6.76 30.97
N GLN A 283 -12.85 -6.05 31.22
CA GLN A 283 -12.57 -4.71 30.71
C GLN A 283 -11.35 -4.67 29.79
N ALA A 284 -10.53 -5.73 29.77
CA ALA A 284 -9.26 -5.74 29.06
C ALA A 284 -9.15 -6.93 28.11
N ILE A 285 -8.82 -6.66 26.86
CA ILE A 285 -8.53 -7.67 25.83
C ILE A 285 -7.20 -7.35 25.21
N LEU A 286 -6.29 -8.33 25.22
CA LEU A 286 -5.05 -8.29 24.47
C LEU A 286 -5.25 -9.07 23.16
N LYS A 287 -4.98 -8.44 22.04
CA LYS A 287 -4.97 -9.02 20.70
C LYS A 287 -3.56 -9.05 20.18
N THR A 288 -3.14 -10.16 19.61
CA THR A 288 -1.83 -10.29 18.96
C THR A 288 -1.98 -10.97 17.62
N ASP A 289 -1.10 -10.66 16.72
CA ASP A 289 -1.00 -11.30 15.41
C ASP A 289 0.45 -11.30 14.91
N PHE A 290 0.75 -12.25 14.06
CA PHE A 290 1.98 -12.30 13.28
C PHE A 290 1.72 -12.98 11.95
N GLU A 291 2.55 -12.65 10.97
CA GLU A 291 2.59 -13.33 9.68
C GLU A 291 4.00 -13.33 9.11
N TYR A 292 4.32 -14.37 8.37
CA TYR A 292 5.56 -14.51 7.63
C TYR A 292 5.25 -15.07 6.24
N GLN A 293 5.89 -14.51 5.23
CA GLN A 293 5.84 -15.02 3.87
C GLN A 293 7.25 -15.09 3.28
N HIS A 294 7.53 -16.18 2.60
CA HIS A 294 8.67 -16.34 1.72
C HIS A 294 8.17 -16.56 0.30
N LYS A 295 8.65 -15.74 -0.64
CA LYS A 295 8.28 -15.80 -2.06
C LYS A 295 9.52 -15.76 -2.91
N VAL A 296 9.57 -16.62 -3.92
CA VAL A 296 10.62 -16.66 -4.94
C VAL A 296 9.93 -16.64 -6.30
N GLU A 297 10.21 -15.64 -7.12
CA GLU A 297 9.60 -15.49 -8.44
C GLU A 297 10.48 -14.62 -9.34
N ARG A 298 10.55 -14.90 -10.65
CA ARG A 298 11.24 -14.01 -11.58
C ARG A 298 10.40 -12.78 -11.87
N SER A 299 11.01 -11.59 -11.82
CA SER A 299 10.38 -10.32 -12.17
C SER A 299 10.36 -10.10 -13.66
N VAL A 300 9.29 -9.51 -14.13
CA VAL A 300 9.07 -9.20 -15.54
C VAL A 300 9.09 -7.69 -15.74
N CYS A 301 10.07 -7.17 -16.47
CA CYS A 301 10.10 -5.75 -16.81
C CYS A 301 8.99 -5.38 -17.81
N GLY A 302 8.63 -4.09 -17.82
CA GLY A 302 7.72 -3.52 -18.80
C GLY A 302 8.38 -3.25 -20.15
N TYR A 303 7.57 -2.80 -21.08
CA TYR A 303 8.01 -2.23 -22.35
C TYR A 303 8.26 -0.73 -22.17
N GLN A 304 9.12 -0.16 -23.00
CA GLN A 304 9.24 1.29 -23.13
C GLN A 304 8.63 1.79 -24.44
N LEU A 305 8.38 3.11 -24.49
CA LEU A 305 7.96 3.76 -25.72
C LEU A 305 9.07 3.67 -26.79
N LEU A 306 8.69 3.41 -28.03
CA LEU A 306 9.61 3.40 -29.18
C LEU A 306 10.04 4.83 -29.51
N GLY A 307 11.33 5.12 -29.37
CA GLY A 307 11.87 6.47 -29.51
C GLY A 307 11.27 7.49 -28.55
N GLY A 308 10.70 7.06 -27.44
CA GLY A 308 10.01 7.91 -26.45
C GLY A 308 8.68 8.52 -26.94
N THR A 309 8.20 8.16 -28.13
CA THR A 309 7.06 8.82 -28.77
C THR A 309 5.98 7.88 -29.29
N THR A 310 6.20 6.58 -29.29
CA THR A 310 5.28 5.63 -29.91
C THR A 310 5.07 4.41 -29.01
N VAL A 311 3.81 4.08 -28.73
CA VAL A 311 3.45 2.85 -28.00
C VAL A 311 3.66 1.65 -28.93
N PRO A 312 4.34 0.56 -28.50
CA PRO A 312 4.45 -0.66 -29.30
C PRO A 312 3.09 -1.22 -29.71
N ASP A 313 2.99 -1.77 -30.91
CA ASP A 313 1.75 -2.31 -31.46
C ASP A 313 1.34 -3.60 -30.72
N LEU A 314 0.19 -3.57 -30.03
CA LEU A 314 -0.38 -4.71 -29.31
C LEU A 314 -0.60 -5.97 -30.18
N SER A 315 -0.70 -5.82 -31.49
CA SER A 315 -0.83 -6.97 -32.39
C SER A 315 0.49 -7.73 -32.60
N GLN A 316 1.63 -7.06 -32.33
CA GLN A 316 2.98 -7.59 -32.58
C GLN A 316 3.70 -8.00 -31.28
N VAL A 317 3.20 -7.57 -30.11
CA VAL A 317 3.75 -7.96 -28.81
C VAL A 317 2.84 -8.96 -28.11
N HIS A 318 3.40 -9.87 -27.33
CA HIS A 318 2.64 -10.93 -26.68
C HIS A 318 2.72 -10.85 -25.15
N PRO A 319 1.59 -11.01 -24.42
CA PRO A 319 1.60 -10.92 -22.95
C PRO A 319 2.47 -11.97 -22.25
N SER A 320 2.78 -13.08 -22.92
CA SER A 320 3.65 -14.12 -22.35
C SER A 320 5.14 -13.88 -22.57
N THR A 321 5.53 -12.82 -23.32
CA THR A 321 6.95 -12.57 -23.58
C THR A 321 7.61 -11.89 -22.39
N MET A 322 8.70 -12.48 -21.91
CA MET A 322 9.64 -11.86 -20.96
C MET A 322 10.77 -11.22 -21.78
N LEU A 323 10.79 -9.88 -21.86
CA LEU A 323 11.85 -9.17 -22.59
C LEU A 323 13.20 -9.37 -21.90
N GLY A 324 14.22 -9.68 -22.69
CA GLY A 324 15.60 -9.89 -22.21
C GLY A 324 15.77 -11.17 -21.39
N GLU A 325 14.82 -12.13 -21.45
CA GLU A 325 14.90 -13.38 -20.71
C GLU A 325 16.22 -14.09 -21.01
N GLN A 326 16.88 -14.56 -19.95
CA GLN A 326 18.09 -15.35 -20.00
C GLN A 326 17.97 -16.55 -19.08
N SER A 327 18.35 -17.74 -19.52
CA SER A 327 18.17 -18.97 -18.76
C SER A 327 18.91 -18.98 -17.41
N TRP A 328 19.96 -18.18 -17.28
CA TRP A 328 20.76 -18.03 -16.05
C TRP A 328 20.25 -16.92 -15.13
N ALA A 329 19.22 -16.14 -15.51
CA ALA A 329 18.69 -15.06 -14.71
C ALA A 329 18.18 -15.57 -13.35
N LYS A 330 18.50 -14.86 -12.28
CA LYS A 330 18.07 -15.20 -10.93
C LYS A 330 16.66 -14.70 -10.67
N PRO A 331 15.86 -15.41 -9.86
CA PRO A 331 14.59 -14.89 -9.35
C PRO A 331 14.81 -13.85 -8.25
N ASN A 332 13.81 -13.04 -8.02
CA ASN A 332 13.66 -12.26 -6.80
C ASN A 332 13.30 -13.17 -5.63
N THR A 333 13.77 -12.81 -4.45
CA THR A 333 13.40 -13.47 -3.20
C THR A 333 12.88 -12.43 -2.21
N PHE A 334 11.74 -12.69 -1.63
CA PHE A 334 11.11 -11.83 -0.62
C PHE A 334 10.90 -12.60 0.66
N ASP A 335 11.41 -12.08 1.77
CA ASP A 335 11.16 -12.54 3.13
C ASP A 335 10.47 -11.42 3.92
N ALA A 336 9.17 -11.55 4.12
CA ALA A 336 8.37 -10.54 4.81
C ALA A 336 7.88 -11.10 6.16
N PHE A 337 8.01 -10.30 7.21
CA PHE A 337 7.50 -10.61 8.55
C PHE A 337 6.80 -9.40 9.15
N ASN A 338 5.56 -9.59 9.57
CA ASN A 338 4.75 -8.57 10.23
C ASN A 338 4.22 -9.13 11.56
N THR A 339 4.21 -8.31 12.60
CA THR A 339 3.61 -8.68 13.89
C THR A 339 3.06 -7.46 14.62
N GLY A 340 1.97 -7.66 15.34
CA GLY A 340 1.31 -6.62 16.11
C GLY A 340 0.75 -7.12 17.45
N ALA A 341 0.60 -6.18 18.36
CA ALA A 341 -0.11 -6.40 19.63
C ALA A 341 -0.92 -5.16 19.97
N ARG A 342 -2.19 -5.35 20.36
CA ARG A 342 -3.10 -4.28 20.77
C ARG A 342 -3.80 -4.66 22.07
N LEU A 343 -3.76 -3.77 23.06
CA LEU A 343 -4.51 -3.87 24.30
C LEU A 343 -5.66 -2.88 24.26
N ASP A 344 -6.89 -3.36 24.21
CA ASP A 344 -8.10 -2.56 24.39
C ASP A 344 -8.53 -2.60 25.86
N TYR A 345 -8.89 -1.45 26.43
CA TYR A 345 -9.29 -1.30 27.81
C TYR A 345 -10.51 -0.40 27.98
N ASP A 346 -11.60 -0.95 28.55
CA ASP A 346 -12.79 -0.20 28.90
C ASP A 346 -12.57 0.51 30.25
N LEU A 347 -12.47 1.83 30.22
CA LEU A 347 -12.33 2.69 31.39
C LEU A 347 -13.72 2.94 32.07
N PRO A 348 -13.76 3.37 33.34
CA PRO A 348 -15.02 3.74 33.99
C PRO A 348 -15.79 4.84 33.25
N GLY A 349 -17.10 4.71 33.19
CA GLY A 349 -17.98 5.63 32.48
C GLY A 349 -18.07 5.28 31.00
N ALA A 350 -18.07 6.29 30.12
CA ALA A 350 -18.13 6.14 28.68
C ALA A 350 -16.75 6.39 28.04
N TRP A 351 -15.68 5.91 28.67
CA TRP A 351 -14.31 6.05 28.21
C TRP A 351 -13.74 4.70 27.80
N ARG A 352 -12.92 4.69 26.78
CA ARG A 352 -12.11 3.54 26.36
C ARG A 352 -10.71 4.00 26.01
N ALA A 353 -9.75 3.10 26.13
CA ALA A 353 -8.38 3.33 25.73
C ALA A 353 -7.88 2.13 24.93
N PHE A 354 -6.95 2.35 24.04
CA PHE A 354 -6.14 1.28 23.50
C PHE A 354 -4.67 1.70 23.44
N ALA A 355 -3.81 0.70 23.44
CA ALA A 355 -2.41 0.84 23.10
C ALA A 355 -2.03 -0.29 22.13
N ALA A 356 -1.34 0.07 21.05
CA ALA A 356 -0.92 -0.85 20.01
C ALA A 356 0.56 -0.68 19.73
N VAL A 357 1.21 -1.76 19.30
CA VAL A 357 2.58 -1.77 18.80
C VAL A 357 2.69 -2.71 17.62
N SER A 358 3.51 -2.36 16.64
CA SER A 358 3.79 -3.20 15.49
C SER A 358 5.28 -3.24 15.15
N TYR A 359 5.67 -4.28 14.46
CA TYR A 359 6.97 -4.43 13.83
C TYR A 359 6.79 -5.14 12.49
N SER A 360 7.37 -4.58 11.46
CA SER A 360 7.37 -5.11 10.10
C SER A 360 8.79 -5.12 9.56
N HIS A 361 9.17 -6.16 8.82
CA HIS A 361 10.34 -6.10 7.98
C HIS A 361 10.11 -6.82 6.65
N SER A 362 10.74 -6.28 5.60
CA SER A 362 10.85 -6.89 4.28
C SER A 362 12.33 -7.00 3.92
N LEU A 363 12.78 -8.21 3.65
CA LEU A 363 14.12 -8.50 3.15
C LEU A 363 13.99 -8.97 1.71
N ILE A 364 14.70 -8.31 0.80
CA ILE A 364 14.59 -8.55 -0.63
C ILE A 364 15.97 -8.86 -1.20
N ASP A 365 16.07 -9.95 -1.96
CA ASP A 365 17.15 -10.13 -2.92
C ASP A 365 16.57 -9.74 -4.29
N ASP A 366 16.82 -8.51 -4.71
CA ASP A 366 16.32 -8.00 -5.98
C ASP A 366 17.27 -8.38 -7.11
N ASN A 367 16.76 -9.25 -7.99
CA ASN A 367 17.49 -9.74 -9.14
C ASN A 367 16.58 -9.68 -10.37
N VAL A 368 16.93 -8.88 -11.34
CA VAL A 368 16.16 -8.81 -12.58
C VAL A 368 17.06 -8.66 -13.78
N VAL A 369 16.81 -9.47 -14.82
CA VAL A 369 17.33 -9.19 -16.15
C VAL A 369 16.25 -8.38 -16.85
N TYR A 370 16.57 -7.14 -17.25
CA TYR A 370 15.56 -6.20 -17.73
C TYR A 370 15.97 -5.49 -19.00
N ALA A 371 14.97 -5.16 -19.80
CA ALA A 371 15.08 -4.40 -21.02
C ALA A 371 15.02 -2.90 -20.74
N TYR A 372 15.99 -2.10 -21.17
CA TYR A 372 15.99 -0.66 -20.96
C TYR A 372 16.81 0.09 -22.00
N GLY A 373 16.24 1.19 -22.52
CA GLY A 373 16.95 2.06 -23.43
C GLY A 373 17.47 1.37 -24.69
N CYS A 374 18.36 2.03 -25.40
CA CYS A 374 19.09 1.45 -26.54
C CYS A 374 20.34 2.29 -26.82
N SER A 375 21.48 1.91 -26.24
CA SER A 375 22.70 2.75 -26.23
C SER A 375 23.93 2.05 -26.76
N TYR A 376 24.03 0.72 -26.69
CA TYR A 376 25.31 0.04 -26.86
C TYR A 376 25.57 -0.54 -28.23
N GLU A 377 24.58 -0.97 -29.00
CA GLU A 377 24.81 -1.64 -30.26
C GLU A 377 24.50 -0.84 -31.51
N ALA A 378 24.98 -1.36 -32.68
CA ALA A 378 24.71 -0.78 -34.01
C ALA A 378 23.20 -0.73 -34.32
N LEU A 379 22.39 -1.61 -33.73
CA LEU A 379 20.93 -1.59 -33.80
C LEU A 379 20.36 -0.31 -33.17
N CYS A 380 21.01 0.21 -32.14
CA CYS A 380 20.62 1.40 -31.45
C CYS A 380 21.21 2.68 -32.08
N GLN A 381 22.32 2.58 -32.72
CA GLN A 381 23.02 3.70 -33.39
C GLN A 381 22.36 4.24 -34.67
N GLY A 382 21.42 3.50 -35.26
CA GLY A 382 20.68 3.89 -36.47
C GLY A 382 19.65 5.02 -36.27
N SER A 383 19.35 5.41 -35.04
CA SER A 383 18.32 6.41 -34.70
C SER A 383 18.77 7.87 -34.77
N GLY A 384 19.97 8.17 -35.30
CA GLY A 384 20.37 9.54 -35.63
C GLY A 384 20.71 10.46 -34.45
N GLY A 385 21.03 9.92 -33.30
CA GLY A 385 21.90 10.57 -32.31
C GLY A 385 21.38 11.80 -31.52
N THR A 386 20.09 12.01 -31.33
CA THR A 386 19.57 13.15 -30.57
C THR A 386 18.43 12.83 -29.61
N ALA A 387 17.93 11.59 -29.56
CA ALA A 387 17.01 11.19 -28.51
C ALA A 387 17.83 10.73 -27.29
N PRO A 388 17.40 11.05 -26.06
CA PRO A 388 17.97 10.41 -24.90
C PRO A 388 17.85 8.91 -25.07
N ASN A 389 18.92 8.17 -24.86
CA ASN A 389 19.02 6.72 -25.02
C ASN A 389 18.22 5.94 -23.95
N TYR A 390 17.27 6.58 -23.28
CA TYR A 390 16.45 6.05 -22.18
C TYR A 390 15.20 5.32 -22.64
N PHE A 391 14.94 5.25 -23.96
CA PHE A 391 13.80 4.56 -24.54
C PHE A 391 14.25 3.50 -25.54
N PHE A 392 13.39 2.55 -25.81
CA PHE A 392 13.61 1.60 -26.89
C PHE A 392 13.79 2.33 -28.23
N ALA A 393 14.60 1.79 -29.13
CA ALA A 393 14.78 2.36 -30.46
C ALA A 393 13.44 2.41 -31.22
N PRO A 394 13.26 3.32 -32.19
CA PRO A 394 12.04 3.40 -32.98
C PRO A 394 11.67 2.13 -33.75
N ASP A 395 12.64 1.25 -34.05
CA ASP A 395 12.46 -0.03 -34.69
C ASP A 395 12.26 -1.20 -33.71
N GLY A 396 12.22 -0.93 -32.42
CA GLY A 396 12.01 -1.90 -31.34
C GLY A 396 13.28 -2.47 -30.71
N GLY A 397 14.46 -1.97 -31.06
CA GLY A 397 15.73 -2.37 -30.43
C GLY A 397 15.78 -1.90 -28.95
N TYR A 398 16.39 -2.72 -28.09
CA TYR A 398 16.60 -2.40 -26.68
C TYR A 398 17.87 -3.05 -26.14
N ASP A 399 18.43 -2.48 -25.08
CA ASP A 399 19.54 -3.06 -24.32
C ASP A 399 19.03 -3.91 -23.17
N ILE A 400 19.79 -4.93 -22.77
CA ILE A 400 19.50 -5.83 -21.69
C ILE A 400 20.53 -5.61 -20.58
N TYR A 401 20.05 -5.55 -19.35
CA TYR A 401 20.88 -5.40 -18.15
C TYR A 401 20.56 -6.48 -17.13
N ASP A 402 21.58 -7.02 -16.50
CA ASP A 402 21.48 -7.84 -15.30
C ASP A 402 21.63 -6.95 -14.07
N TYR A 403 20.54 -6.72 -13.37
CA TYR A 403 20.48 -5.92 -12.15
C TYR A 403 20.47 -6.84 -10.93
N ARG A 404 21.25 -6.47 -9.92
CA ARG A 404 21.34 -7.22 -8.67
C ARG A 404 21.52 -6.29 -7.48
N ASP A 405 20.60 -6.36 -6.55
CA ASP A 405 20.63 -5.68 -5.26
C ASP A 405 20.19 -6.64 -4.14
N PRO A 406 21.05 -7.63 -3.79
CA PRO A 406 20.68 -8.65 -2.81
C PRO A 406 20.76 -8.11 -1.39
N GLY A 407 19.75 -8.40 -0.59
CA GLY A 407 19.73 -8.14 0.84
C GLY A 407 19.27 -6.72 1.21
N GLU A 408 18.45 -6.11 0.40
CA GLU A 408 17.74 -4.90 0.79
C GLU A 408 16.84 -5.19 2.00
N LEU A 409 16.93 -4.37 3.04
CA LEU A 409 16.17 -4.57 4.26
C LEU A 409 15.41 -3.30 4.64
N ARG A 410 14.10 -3.42 4.76
CA ARG A 410 13.20 -2.39 5.26
C ARG A 410 12.61 -2.83 6.58
N ILE A 411 12.64 -1.94 7.57
CA ILE A 411 12.14 -2.20 8.92
C ILE A 411 11.27 -1.03 9.33
N ASP A 412 10.02 -1.32 9.68
CA ASP A 412 9.08 -0.37 10.27
C ASP A 412 8.70 -0.82 11.67
N ALA A 413 8.60 0.13 12.58
CA ALA A 413 8.15 -0.09 13.94
C ALA A 413 7.27 1.07 14.40
N GLU A 414 6.09 0.75 14.91
CA GLU A 414 5.11 1.75 15.32
C GLU A 414 4.55 1.45 16.70
N GLY A 415 4.22 2.50 17.43
CA GLY A 415 3.53 2.42 18.70
C GLY A 415 2.51 3.54 18.83
N GLU A 416 1.26 3.19 19.12
CA GLU A 416 0.16 4.14 19.27
C GLU A 416 -0.58 3.92 20.58
N ALA A 417 -1.06 5.00 21.20
CA ALA A 417 -1.96 4.94 22.34
C ALA A 417 -3.01 6.05 22.25
N LEU A 418 -4.29 5.66 22.22
CA LEU A 418 -5.43 6.58 22.18
C LEU A 418 -6.38 6.34 23.34
N VAL A 419 -7.01 7.44 23.80
CA VAL A 419 -8.11 7.44 24.75
C VAL A 419 -9.27 8.19 24.11
N THR A 420 -10.44 7.55 24.06
CA THR A 420 -11.69 8.16 23.58
C THR A 420 -12.74 8.13 24.67
N GLY A 421 -13.42 9.24 24.88
CA GLY A 421 -14.45 9.35 25.90
C GLY A 421 -15.61 10.24 25.51
N ARG A 422 -16.81 9.85 25.96
CA ARG A 422 -18.01 10.64 25.71
C ARG A 422 -18.34 11.53 26.89
N ILE A 423 -18.48 12.83 26.61
CA ILE A 423 -18.94 13.85 27.59
C ILE A 423 -20.28 14.39 27.10
N LYS A 424 -21.21 14.61 28.04
CA LYS A 424 -22.50 15.20 27.77
C LYS A 424 -22.64 16.53 28.48
N THR A 425 -22.87 17.61 27.72
CA THR A 425 -23.09 18.95 28.24
C THR A 425 -24.47 19.44 27.76
N GLY A 426 -25.48 19.31 28.61
CA GLY A 426 -26.89 19.61 28.26
C GLY A 426 -27.40 18.67 27.16
N THR A 427 -27.72 19.22 25.98
CA THR A 427 -28.19 18.48 24.79
C THR A 427 -27.07 18.11 23.82
N ILE A 428 -25.86 18.55 24.09
CA ILE A 428 -24.68 18.30 23.24
C ILE A 428 -23.92 17.12 23.82
N GLU A 429 -23.59 16.15 22.98
CA GLU A 429 -22.67 15.06 23.29
C GLU A 429 -21.37 15.26 22.51
N GLN A 430 -20.22 15.01 23.13
CA GLN A 430 -18.90 15.16 22.55
C GLN A 430 -18.13 13.85 22.73
N ASP A 431 -17.57 13.31 21.66
CA ASP A 431 -16.62 12.20 21.72
C ASP A 431 -15.21 12.78 21.55
N LEU A 432 -14.52 12.88 22.69
CA LEU A 432 -13.16 13.39 22.73
C LEU A 432 -12.18 12.26 22.54
N THR A 433 -11.29 12.39 21.57
CA THR A 433 -10.17 11.47 21.33
C THR A 433 -8.86 12.21 21.53
N GLY A 434 -7.93 11.61 22.26
CA GLY A 434 -6.59 12.14 22.43
C GLY A 434 -5.58 11.04 22.60
N GLY A 435 -4.37 11.25 22.12
CA GLY A 435 -3.30 10.28 22.24
C GLY A 435 -2.00 10.67 21.58
N ALA A 436 -1.14 9.67 21.42
CA ALA A 436 0.19 9.84 20.84
C ALA A 436 0.57 8.61 20.02
N GLU A 437 1.43 8.85 19.05
CA GLU A 437 2.01 7.83 18.18
C GLU A 437 3.50 8.08 18.00
N VAL A 438 4.25 7.02 17.81
CA VAL A 438 5.66 7.03 17.40
C VAL A 438 5.85 6.02 16.30
N PHE A 439 6.51 6.42 15.22
CA PHE A 439 6.83 5.58 14.07
C PHE A 439 8.31 5.71 13.75
N ARG A 440 8.92 4.62 13.33
CA ARG A 440 10.28 4.56 12.84
C ARG A 440 10.38 3.66 11.63
N ARG A 441 10.99 4.17 10.58
CA ARG A 441 11.40 3.40 9.41
C ARG A 441 12.92 3.39 9.27
N SER A 442 13.48 2.25 8.89
CA SER A 442 14.89 2.11 8.56
C SER A 442 15.03 1.29 7.29
N VAL A 443 15.70 1.86 6.29
CA VAL A 443 16.05 1.17 5.05
C VAL A 443 17.55 0.96 5.01
N GLN A 444 17.95 -0.26 4.72
CA GLN A 444 19.35 -0.64 4.55
C GLN A 444 19.49 -1.34 3.20
N GLN A 445 20.46 -0.91 2.44
CA GLN A 445 20.79 -1.50 1.15
C GLN A 445 22.24 -1.99 1.13
N PRO A 446 22.62 -2.90 0.24
CA PRO A 446 24.01 -3.27 0.05
C PRO A 446 24.82 -2.01 -0.29
N GLY A 447 25.96 -1.85 0.35
CA GLY A 447 26.91 -0.81 -0.02
C GLY A 447 27.61 -1.13 -1.35
N ALA A 448 28.26 -0.12 -1.92
CA ALA A 448 29.03 -0.31 -3.16
C ALA A 448 30.01 -1.48 -3.01
N PRO A 449 30.07 -2.42 -3.98
CA PRO A 449 31.06 -3.49 -3.97
C PRO A 449 32.46 -2.91 -4.09
N ALA A 450 33.45 -3.61 -3.55
CA ALA A 450 34.85 -3.28 -3.76
C ALA A 450 35.12 -3.31 -5.25
N ALA A 451 35.62 -2.16 -5.79
CA ALA A 451 35.73 -1.84 -7.19
C ALA A 451 36.05 -3.04 -8.09
N ASN A 452 35.08 -3.44 -8.89
CA ASN A 452 35.31 -4.26 -10.07
C ASN A 452 35.16 -3.35 -11.30
N ALA A 453 36.19 -3.29 -12.15
CA ALA A 453 36.30 -2.29 -13.20
C ALA A 453 35.28 -2.47 -14.37
N ALA A 454 34.44 -3.48 -14.34
CA ALA A 454 33.53 -3.83 -15.41
C ALA A 454 32.03 -3.55 -15.10
N ALA A 455 31.70 -3.18 -13.87
CA ALA A 455 30.32 -2.93 -13.47
C ALA A 455 30.09 -1.45 -13.14
N THR A 456 28.97 -0.93 -13.56
CA THR A 456 28.46 0.33 -13.05
C THR A 456 27.76 0.07 -11.74
N VAL A 457 28.10 0.82 -10.71
CA VAL A 457 27.53 0.73 -9.37
C VAL A 457 26.83 2.02 -9.07
N GLU A 458 25.53 1.97 -8.87
CA GLU A 458 24.74 3.07 -8.34
C GLU A 458 24.15 2.67 -6.99
N ASP A 459 24.43 3.46 -5.96
CA ASP A 459 23.86 3.34 -4.62
C ASP A 459 23.74 1.92 -4.02
N GLY A 460 24.71 1.04 -4.35
CA GLY A 460 24.75 -0.31 -3.83
C GLY A 460 24.27 -1.39 -4.78
N ALA A 461 23.41 -1.07 -5.72
CA ALA A 461 23.00 -1.98 -6.78
C ALA A 461 24.09 -2.14 -7.84
N VAL A 462 24.13 -3.31 -8.43
CA VAL A 462 25.06 -3.64 -9.50
C VAL A 462 24.29 -3.97 -10.76
N TYR A 463 24.55 -3.27 -11.85
CA TYR A 463 23.99 -3.64 -13.13
C TYR A 463 25.08 -3.80 -14.21
N THR A 464 24.89 -4.79 -15.05
CA THR A 464 25.83 -5.16 -16.10
C THR A 464 25.09 -5.25 -17.43
N TYR A 465 25.61 -4.60 -18.45
CA TYR A 465 25.11 -4.77 -19.80
C TYR A 465 25.33 -6.21 -20.27
N VAL A 466 24.28 -6.84 -20.80
CA VAL A 466 24.25 -8.23 -21.24
C VAL A 466 24.33 -8.35 -22.75
N GLY A 467 23.56 -7.55 -23.45
CA GLY A 467 23.43 -7.56 -24.91
C GLY A 467 22.28 -6.67 -25.38
N SER A 468 22.02 -6.65 -26.66
CA SER A 468 20.90 -5.90 -27.25
C SER A 468 20.02 -6.81 -28.10
N GLU A 469 18.72 -6.56 -28.06
CA GLU A 469 17.69 -7.32 -28.74
C GLU A 469 16.66 -6.40 -29.43
N ASN A 470 15.62 -7.01 -29.98
CA ASN A 470 14.51 -6.28 -30.60
C ASN A 470 13.17 -6.95 -30.20
N ILE A 471 12.20 -6.15 -29.73
CA ILE A 471 10.89 -6.63 -29.26
C ILE A 471 10.08 -7.45 -30.27
N TYR A 472 10.44 -7.40 -31.53
CA TYR A 472 9.78 -8.12 -32.65
C TYR A 472 10.52 -9.36 -33.10
N GLN A 473 11.62 -9.73 -32.42
CA GLN A 473 12.45 -10.87 -32.77
C GLN A 473 12.46 -11.89 -31.62
N PRO A 474 12.80 -13.15 -31.89
CA PRO A 474 13.04 -14.14 -30.86
C PRO A 474 14.14 -13.67 -29.90
N ILE A 475 13.96 -13.97 -28.61
CA ILE A 475 14.93 -13.69 -27.59
C ILE A 475 16.20 -14.52 -27.84
N ALA A 476 17.36 -13.86 -27.75
CA ALA A 476 18.68 -14.50 -27.92
C ALA A 476 19.26 -14.82 -26.53
N GLU A 477 19.92 -15.95 -26.41
CA GLU A 477 20.67 -16.30 -25.21
C GLU A 477 22.08 -15.70 -25.31
N PHE A 478 22.43 -14.89 -24.30
CA PHE A 478 23.77 -14.32 -24.18
C PHE A 478 24.56 -15.07 -23.12
N PRO A 479 25.87 -15.28 -23.31
CA PRO A 479 26.69 -15.86 -22.28
C PRO A 479 26.74 -14.93 -21.06
N ILE A 480 26.65 -15.51 -19.86
CA ILE A 480 26.91 -14.76 -18.65
C ILE A 480 28.38 -14.34 -18.63
N GLU A 481 28.64 -13.08 -18.82
CA GLU A 481 29.94 -12.49 -18.49
C GLU A 481 29.96 -12.26 -16.99
N ASP A 482 30.22 -13.31 -16.25
CA ASP A 482 30.04 -13.26 -14.86
C ASP A 482 30.74 -12.42 -14.14
N PRO A 483 29.94 -11.85 -13.62
CA PRO A 483 30.29 -11.07 -12.54
C PRO A 483 30.17 -11.76 -11.23
N GLN A 484 31.25 -12.08 -10.68
CA GLN A 484 31.41 -12.25 -9.26
C GLN A 484 31.24 -10.89 -8.55
N GLN A 485 30.14 -10.21 -8.88
CA GLN A 485 29.80 -8.98 -8.21
C GLN A 485 29.07 -9.38 -6.95
N THR A 486 29.85 -9.40 -5.89
CA THR A 486 29.31 -9.49 -4.55
C THR A 486 28.96 -8.08 -4.12
N ALA A 487 27.70 -7.86 -3.79
CA ALA A 487 27.29 -6.67 -3.10
C ALA A 487 28.17 -6.38 -1.90
N GLY A 488 28.43 -5.13 -1.59
CA GLY A 488 29.13 -4.67 -0.41
C GLY A 488 28.35 -4.99 0.88
N PRO A 489 28.92 -4.75 2.04
CA PRO A 489 28.18 -4.90 3.29
C PRO A 489 27.02 -3.94 3.33
N ARG A 490 25.89 -4.40 3.88
CA ARG A 490 24.66 -3.60 4.04
C ARG A 490 24.95 -2.30 4.81
N ALA A 491 24.49 -1.18 4.29
CA ALA A 491 24.62 0.16 4.85
C ALA A 491 23.25 0.81 5.06
N LEU A 492 23.16 1.75 5.97
CA LEU A 492 21.93 2.50 6.24
C LEU A 492 21.73 3.54 5.13
N TRP A 493 20.54 3.48 4.50
CA TRP A 493 20.12 4.41 3.45
C TRP A 493 19.09 5.42 3.94
N GLU A 494 18.10 4.97 4.72
CA GLU A 494 17.07 5.82 5.33
C GLU A 494 16.93 5.52 6.83
N ASP A 495 16.76 6.54 7.67
CA ASP A 495 16.37 6.43 9.07
C ASP A 495 15.38 7.55 9.40
N SER A 496 14.10 7.22 9.28
CA SER A 496 12.98 8.13 9.48
C SER A 496 12.35 7.93 10.86
N HIS A 497 12.08 9.01 11.56
CA HIS A 497 11.44 9.05 12.86
C HIS A 497 10.26 10.02 12.83
N GLN A 498 9.12 9.55 13.24
CA GLN A 498 7.92 10.37 13.41
C GLN A 498 7.39 10.22 14.82
N SER A 499 6.95 11.31 15.42
CA SER A 499 6.20 11.32 16.66
C SER A 499 5.05 12.30 16.57
N ALA A 500 3.89 11.90 17.09
CA ALA A 500 2.68 12.68 16.96
C ALA A 500 1.90 12.80 18.27
N LEU A 501 1.21 13.93 18.42
CA LEU A 501 0.13 14.12 19.37
C LEU A 501 -1.18 14.29 18.61
N ILE A 502 -2.19 13.51 18.96
CA ILE A 502 -3.49 13.47 18.30
C ILE A 502 -4.53 14.07 19.25
N ALA A 503 -5.38 14.96 18.75
CA ALA A 503 -6.51 15.51 19.48
C ALA A 503 -7.68 15.75 18.54
N GLN A 504 -8.87 15.21 18.89
CA GLN A 504 -10.07 15.30 18.09
C GLN A 504 -11.31 15.41 18.97
N ASP A 505 -12.27 16.21 18.55
CA ASP A 505 -13.61 16.33 19.14
C ASP A 505 -14.68 16.08 18.08
N ARG A 506 -15.53 15.09 18.31
CA ARG A 506 -16.71 14.81 17.50
C ARG A 506 -17.95 15.28 18.29
N ILE A 507 -18.54 16.39 17.87
CA ILE A 507 -19.63 17.08 18.52
C ILE A 507 -20.96 16.64 17.91
N HIS A 508 -21.82 16.02 18.70
CA HIS A 508 -23.16 15.60 18.32
C HIS A 508 -24.16 16.71 18.71
N LEU A 509 -24.73 17.36 17.72
CA LEU A 509 -25.70 18.42 17.88
C LEU A 509 -27.15 17.91 17.72
N PRO A 510 -28.15 18.61 18.29
CA PRO A 510 -29.55 18.34 17.97
C PRO A 510 -29.82 18.43 16.48
N GLY A 511 -30.76 17.62 15.96
CA GLY A 511 -31.08 17.60 14.52
C GLY A 511 -30.23 16.64 13.70
N ARG A 512 -29.53 15.69 14.35
CA ARG A 512 -28.69 14.68 13.70
C ARG A 512 -27.53 15.28 12.90
N ILE A 513 -26.95 16.34 13.44
CA ILE A 513 -25.76 16.97 12.90
C ILE A 513 -24.57 16.53 13.77
N GLN A 514 -23.48 16.18 13.13
CA GLN A 514 -22.21 15.96 13.81
C GLN A 514 -21.17 16.88 13.18
N LEU A 515 -20.33 17.45 14.02
CA LEU A 515 -19.14 18.20 13.61
C LEU A 515 -17.91 17.48 14.15
N LEU A 516 -16.87 17.40 13.35
CA LEU A 516 -15.58 16.86 13.73
C LEU A 516 -14.55 17.96 13.56
N ALA A 517 -13.78 18.21 14.60
CA ALA A 517 -12.67 19.15 14.57
C ALA A 517 -11.51 18.57 15.35
N GLY A 518 -10.36 18.54 14.75
CA GLY A 518 -9.16 18.01 15.36
C GLY A 518 -7.99 18.03 14.43
N GLY A 519 -7.04 17.19 14.74
CA GLY A 519 -5.87 17.01 13.93
C GLY A 519 -4.74 16.39 14.73
N ARG A 520 -3.59 16.45 14.14
CA ARG A 520 -2.39 15.79 14.59
C ARG A 520 -1.21 16.78 14.52
N TYR A 521 -0.41 16.82 15.56
CA TYR A 521 0.83 17.55 15.59
C TYR A 521 1.98 16.57 15.42
N ASP A 522 2.56 16.55 14.25
CA ASP A 522 3.66 15.67 13.88
C ASP A 522 5.01 16.36 14.01
N SER A 523 6.00 15.60 14.45
CA SER A 523 7.41 15.91 14.35
C SER A 523 8.06 14.81 13.52
N LEU A 524 8.35 15.13 12.26
CA LEU A 524 9.04 14.23 11.33
C LEU A 524 10.52 14.61 11.29
N ARG A 525 11.38 13.61 11.50
CA ARG A 525 12.81 13.71 11.19
C ARG A 525 13.19 12.55 10.29
N ASP A 526 13.55 12.89 9.08
CA ASP A 526 13.94 11.95 8.05
C ASP A 526 15.39 12.17 7.65
N ASN A 527 16.23 11.14 7.76
CA ASN A 527 17.65 11.18 7.44
C ASN A 527 17.90 10.24 6.27
N ASN A 528 18.34 10.78 5.16
CA ASN A 528 18.65 10.04 3.94
C ASN A 528 20.14 10.07 3.67
N TYR A 529 20.78 8.91 3.52
CA TYR A 529 22.22 8.74 3.38
C TYR A 529 22.55 8.32 1.95
N SER A 530 23.63 8.88 1.40
CA SER A 530 24.14 8.40 0.11
C SER A 530 24.97 7.11 0.32
N LEU A 531 24.74 6.13 -0.53
CA LEU A 531 25.51 4.89 -0.59
C LEU A 531 26.62 4.93 -1.65
N SER A 532 26.76 6.06 -2.36
CA SER A 532 27.73 6.22 -3.44
C SER A 532 29.17 5.97 -2.96
N ALA A 533 29.88 5.09 -3.67
CA ALA A 533 31.29 4.84 -3.43
C ALA A 533 32.18 6.07 -3.67
N THR A 534 31.73 7.03 -4.47
CA THR A 534 32.46 8.26 -4.79
C THR A 534 32.35 9.33 -3.71
N SER A 535 31.38 9.19 -2.80
CA SER A 535 31.12 10.17 -1.74
C SER A 535 30.87 9.52 -0.38
N PRO A 536 31.72 8.60 0.10
CA PRO A 536 31.53 7.95 1.38
C PRO A 536 31.61 8.98 2.52
N GLY A 537 30.61 8.98 3.40
CA GLY A 537 30.55 9.87 4.56
C GLY A 537 29.95 11.25 4.26
N THR A 538 29.27 11.44 3.15
CA THR A 538 28.43 12.61 2.91
C THR A 538 27.38 12.71 4.02
N PRO A 539 27.21 13.89 4.67
CA PRO A 539 26.17 14.06 5.66
C PRO A 539 24.79 13.72 5.07
N PRO A 540 23.88 13.10 5.85
CA PRO A 540 22.56 12.79 5.36
C PRO A 540 21.80 14.06 5.02
N THR A 541 20.95 14.00 4.01
CA THR A 541 19.90 15.00 3.82
C THR A 541 18.91 14.86 4.97
N ILE A 542 18.68 15.93 5.71
CA ILE A 542 17.82 15.91 6.89
C ILE A 542 16.58 16.75 6.61
N THR A 543 15.42 16.12 6.67
CA THR A 543 14.13 16.79 6.83
C THR A 543 13.76 16.79 8.30
N ASP A 544 13.66 17.96 8.93
CA ASP A 544 13.19 18.12 10.32
C ASP A 544 12.02 19.10 10.28
N ARG A 545 10.81 18.60 10.46
CA ARG A 545 9.62 19.40 10.24
C ARG A 545 8.51 19.11 11.25
N PRO A 546 8.38 19.94 12.30
CA PRO A 546 7.19 19.94 13.13
C PRO A 546 6.02 20.60 12.37
N ILE A 547 4.86 19.95 12.36
CA ILE A 547 3.69 20.44 11.62
C ILE A 547 2.37 20.07 12.28
N TRP A 548 1.38 20.94 12.16
CA TRP A 548 0.01 20.67 12.50
C TRP A 548 -0.78 20.25 11.25
N LEU A 549 -1.40 19.08 11.31
CA LEU A 549 -2.24 18.50 10.25
C LEU A 549 -3.71 18.56 10.69
N PRO A 550 -4.44 19.64 10.33
CA PRO A 550 -5.84 19.79 10.73
C PRO A 550 -6.76 18.87 9.93
N GLN A 551 -7.83 18.42 10.61
CA GLN A 551 -8.94 17.71 10.01
C GLN A 551 -10.26 18.30 10.52
N TYR A 552 -11.16 18.60 9.62
CA TYR A 552 -12.51 19.09 9.90
C TYR A 552 -13.53 18.31 9.08
N ALA A 553 -14.65 17.95 9.71
CA ALA A 553 -15.74 17.36 8.96
C ALA A 553 -17.10 17.75 9.56
N ALA A 554 -18.11 17.64 8.76
CA ALA A 554 -19.50 17.78 9.18
C ALA A 554 -20.34 16.69 8.55
N THR A 555 -21.28 16.12 9.32
CA THR A 555 -22.30 15.22 8.79
C THR A 555 -23.68 15.70 9.16
N ILE A 556 -24.64 15.39 8.32
CA ILE A 556 -26.06 15.54 8.61
C ILE A 556 -26.80 14.29 8.13
N ASN A 557 -27.70 13.76 8.97
CA ASN A 557 -28.50 12.59 8.68
C ASN A 557 -29.98 13.00 8.48
N PRO A 558 -30.38 13.45 7.26
CA PRO A 558 -31.77 13.86 6.99
C PRO A 558 -32.78 12.73 7.19
N ALA A 559 -32.33 11.49 6.99
CA ALA A 559 -33.05 10.24 7.27
C ALA A 559 -32.14 9.21 7.90
N ASN A 560 -32.70 8.15 8.52
CA ASN A 560 -31.90 7.08 9.15
C ASN A 560 -31.01 6.32 8.16
N SER A 561 -31.34 6.37 6.88
CA SER A 561 -30.64 5.69 5.80
C SER A 561 -29.82 6.63 4.93
N LEU A 562 -29.73 7.91 5.25
CA LEU A 562 -29.03 8.90 4.42
C LEU A 562 -28.13 9.77 5.28
N THR A 563 -26.86 9.76 4.98
CA THR A 563 -25.85 10.66 5.53
C THR A 563 -25.29 11.54 4.41
N LEU A 564 -25.31 12.85 4.61
CA LEU A 564 -24.57 13.81 3.81
C LEU A 564 -23.37 14.26 4.63
N TYR A 565 -22.22 14.40 4.00
CA TYR A 565 -21.00 14.83 4.69
C TYR A 565 -20.15 15.78 3.86
N GLY A 566 -19.29 16.51 4.56
CA GLY A 566 -18.20 17.26 3.97
C GLY A 566 -16.99 17.20 4.87
N ASN A 567 -15.80 17.14 4.30
CA ASN A 567 -14.54 17.18 5.03
C ASN A 567 -13.51 18.09 4.38
N TYR A 568 -12.57 18.53 5.18
CA TYR A 568 -11.36 19.22 4.78
C TYR A 568 -10.20 18.75 5.64
N GLY A 569 -9.07 18.50 5.01
CA GLY A 569 -7.87 18.09 5.72
C GLY A 569 -6.59 18.49 5.02
N VAL A 570 -5.49 18.37 5.76
CA VAL A 570 -4.12 18.53 5.28
C VAL A 570 -3.33 17.28 5.65
N LEU A 571 -2.54 16.80 4.72
CA LEU A 571 -1.68 15.62 4.85
C LEU A 571 -0.24 16.03 4.66
N LEU A 572 0.66 15.39 5.42
CA LEU A 572 2.10 15.39 5.18
C LEU A 572 2.46 14.13 4.39
N SER A 573 3.22 14.26 3.32
CA SER A 573 3.83 13.15 2.59
C SER A 573 5.33 13.23 2.64
N LEU A 574 6.01 12.07 2.64
CA LEU A 574 7.46 12.01 2.47
C LEU A 574 7.84 12.57 1.11
N GLY A 575 9.06 13.06 0.97
CA GLY A 575 9.55 13.59 -0.31
C GLY A 575 9.75 12.47 -1.34
N SER A 576 9.39 12.75 -2.58
CA SER A 576 9.66 11.81 -3.67
C SER A 576 11.16 11.69 -3.93
N GLN A 577 11.60 10.51 -4.33
CA GLN A 577 12.98 10.21 -4.68
C GLN A 577 13.23 10.47 -6.16
N GLY A 578 14.37 11.08 -6.51
CA GLY A 578 14.81 11.25 -7.89
C GLY A 578 15.06 9.88 -8.55
N PRO A 579 14.52 9.63 -9.76
CA PRO A 579 14.81 8.43 -10.52
C PRO A 579 16.32 8.25 -10.76
N TRP A 580 16.77 7.01 -10.92
CA TRP A 580 18.19 6.70 -11.09
C TRP A 580 18.86 7.35 -12.34
N TRP A 581 18.08 7.75 -13.33
CA TRP A 581 18.52 8.31 -14.60
C TRP A 581 18.56 9.85 -14.66
N VAL A 582 18.36 10.54 -13.52
CA VAL A 582 18.50 12.02 -13.42
C VAL A 582 19.79 12.40 -12.70
N ASP A 583 20.23 13.66 -12.85
CA ASP A 583 21.47 14.16 -12.24
C ASP A 583 21.49 14.07 -10.71
N ASN A 584 20.34 14.21 -10.07
CA ASN A 584 20.18 14.01 -8.64
C ASN A 584 19.53 12.64 -8.33
N ALA A 585 19.98 11.60 -9.04
CA ALA A 585 19.54 10.24 -8.84
C ALA A 585 19.52 9.84 -7.37
N ASN A 586 18.48 9.13 -6.97
CA ASN A 586 18.29 8.60 -5.62
C ASN A 586 18.26 9.65 -4.50
N GLN A 587 18.26 10.92 -4.80
CA GLN A 587 18.12 11.99 -3.82
C GLN A 587 16.66 12.19 -3.44
N PHE A 588 16.37 12.15 -2.15
CA PHE A 588 15.04 12.47 -1.63
C PHE A 588 14.80 13.97 -1.61
N LEU A 589 13.65 14.38 -2.10
CA LEU A 589 13.16 15.74 -1.98
C LEU A 589 12.52 15.97 -0.60
N ALA A 590 12.27 17.24 -0.26
CA ALA A 590 11.66 17.57 1.03
C ALA A 590 10.22 17.07 1.14
N ALA A 591 9.83 16.63 2.33
CA ALA A 591 8.45 16.30 2.67
C ALA A 591 7.50 17.45 2.34
N PHE A 592 6.30 17.14 1.85
CA PHE A 592 5.35 18.11 1.29
C PHE A 592 3.94 17.95 1.86
N LEU A 593 3.09 18.94 1.55
CA LEU A 593 1.72 19.00 2.03
C LEU A 593 0.73 18.87 0.89
N THR A 594 -0.23 17.96 1.07
CA THR A 594 -1.43 17.84 0.24
C THR A 594 -2.64 18.39 0.98
N ARG A 595 -3.54 19.05 0.27
CA ARG A 595 -4.81 19.55 0.79
C ARG A 595 -5.96 18.93 0.05
N GLN A 596 -7.01 18.59 0.80
CA GLN A 596 -8.25 18.05 0.24
C GLN A 596 -9.48 18.76 0.79
N ALA A 597 -10.46 18.93 -0.08
CA ALA A 597 -11.85 19.18 0.29
C ALA A 597 -12.73 18.13 -0.40
N GLU A 598 -13.68 17.56 0.35
CA GLU A 598 -14.57 16.52 -0.15
C GLU A 598 -16.00 16.75 0.37
N VAL A 599 -16.99 16.49 -0.47
CA VAL A 599 -18.39 16.40 -0.07
C VAL A 599 -19.00 15.12 -0.63
N GLY A 600 -19.85 14.46 0.15
CA GLY A 600 -20.40 13.19 -0.29
C GLY A 600 -21.74 12.85 0.36
N ALA A 601 -22.30 11.75 -0.12
CA ALA A 601 -23.52 11.16 0.41
C ALA A 601 -23.37 9.64 0.54
N LYS A 602 -23.94 9.10 1.61
CA LYS A 602 -24.03 7.67 1.87
C LYS A 602 -25.50 7.30 2.11
N TYR A 603 -25.98 6.32 1.34
CA TYR A 603 -27.37 5.89 1.40
C TYR A 603 -27.47 4.40 1.58
N GLU A 604 -28.00 3.95 2.72
CA GLU A 604 -28.12 2.54 3.09
C GLU A 604 -29.59 2.14 3.29
N PRO A 605 -30.34 1.90 2.21
CA PRO A 605 -31.73 1.48 2.32
C PRO A 605 -31.85 0.08 2.89
N GLY A 606 -32.54 -0.03 4.03
CA GLY A 606 -32.87 -1.32 4.64
C GLY A 606 -31.65 -2.11 5.16
N LYS A 607 -30.50 -1.48 5.35
CA LYS A 607 -29.25 -2.08 5.85
C LYS A 607 -28.76 -3.29 5.05
N ARG A 608 -28.93 -3.24 3.73
CA ARG A 608 -28.61 -4.36 2.82
C ARG A 608 -27.65 -3.97 1.71
N ILE A 609 -27.67 -2.75 1.28
CA ILE A 609 -26.82 -2.19 0.24
C ILE A 609 -26.41 -0.78 0.65
N LEU A 610 -25.14 -0.47 0.53
CA LEU A 610 -24.59 0.86 0.73
C LEU A 610 -24.29 1.48 -0.63
N LEU A 611 -24.86 2.66 -0.86
CA LEU A 611 -24.56 3.50 -2.02
C LEU A 611 -23.79 4.71 -1.51
N THR A 612 -22.60 4.94 -2.05
CA THR A 612 -21.78 6.10 -1.70
C THR A 612 -21.46 6.93 -2.92
N THR A 613 -21.38 8.24 -2.73
CA THR A 613 -20.84 9.15 -3.73
C THR A 613 -19.98 10.20 -3.05
N ALA A 614 -18.89 10.57 -3.69
CA ALA A 614 -17.99 11.63 -3.24
C ALA A 614 -17.60 12.54 -4.42
N LEU A 615 -17.56 13.83 -4.15
CA LEU A 615 -16.94 14.85 -4.99
C LEU A 615 -15.72 15.36 -4.25
N PHE A 616 -14.56 15.27 -4.85
CA PHE A 616 -13.31 15.66 -4.22
C PHE A 616 -12.51 16.66 -5.05
N HIS A 617 -11.72 17.45 -4.33
CA HIS A 617 -10.73 18.36 -4.88
C HIS A 617 -9.46 18.23 -4.03
N MET A 618 -8.36 17.83 -4.65
CA MET A 618 -7.07 17.57 -4.02
C MET A 618 -5.98 18.36 -4.72
N ARG A 619 -5.02 18.89 -3.97
CA ARG A 619 -3.89 19.63 -4.52
C ARG A 619 -2.59 19.26 -3.81
N ALA A 620 -1.61 18.81 -4.60
CA ALA A 620 -0.26 18.44 -4.16
C ALA A 620 0.79 19.17 -5.00
N PRO A 621 2.05 19.26 -4.56
CA PRO A 621 3.17 19.64 -5.41
C PRO A 621 3.33 18.65 -6.57
N PHE A 622 3.83 19.12 -7.70
CA PHE A 622 4.14 18.29 -8.86
C PHE A 622 5.64 18.00 -8.94
N PHE A 623 5.99 16.74 -9.09
CA PHE A 623 7.36 16.26 -9.16
C PHE A 623 7.65 15.72 -10.55
N TYR A 624 8.78 16.15 -11.14
CA TYR A 624 9.14 15.64 -12.45
C TYR A 624 10.64 15.91 -12.77
N PRO A 625 11.24 15.13 -13.68
CA PRO A 625 12.56 15.42 -14.25
C PRO A 625 12.46 16.63 -15.18
N LYS A 626 13.12 17.72 -14.83
CA LYS A 626 13.16 18.96 -15.59
C LYS A 626 14.46 19.10 -16.34
N VAL A 627 14.40 19.48 -17.62
CA VAL A 627 15.58 19.75 -18.42
C VAL A 627 16.30 21.00 -17.88
N ILE A 628 17.57 20.86 -17.55
CA ILE A 628 18.41 21.95 -17.08
C ILE A 628 18.84 22.79 -18.27
N GLN A 629 18.48 24.06 -18.30
CA GLN A 629 18.88 25.00 -19.36
C GLN A 629 20.18 25.80 -19.04
N ALA A 630 20.53 25.86 -17.77
CA ALA A 630 21.74 26.39 -17.24
C ALA A 630 22.02 25.73 -15.89
N PRO A 631 23.27 25.73 -15.36
CA PRO A 631 23.56 25.15 -14.08
C PRO A 631 22.57 25.61 -13.02
N ASP A 632 21.80 24.67 -12.48
CA ASP A 632 20.80 24.92 -11.45
C ASP A 632 21.42 24.74 -10.05
N SER A 633 21.04 25.59 -9.10
CA SER A 633 21.56 25.51 -7.73
C SER A 633 21.16 24.23 -7.02
N PHE A 634 20.07 23.61 -7.39
CA PHE A 634 19.58 22.36 -6.80
C PHE A 634 20.42 21.15 -7.24
N CYS A 635 20.80 21.09 -8.53
CA CYS A 635 21.60 20.00 -9.10
C CYS A 635 23.11 20.29 -9.18
N THR A 636 23.61 21.35 -8.51
CA THR A 636 25.01 21.77 -8.59
C THR A 636 26.03 20.82 -7.98
N ALA A 637 25.60 19.82 -7.24
CA ALA A 637 26.50 18.82 -6.65
C ALA A 637 26.94 17.74 -7.65
N SER A 638 26.32 17.65 -8.83
CA SER A 638 26.63 16.67 -9.87
C SER A 638 27.72 17.16 -10.81
N GLU A 639 28.67 16.30 -11.17
CA GLU A 639 29.65 16.56 -12.25
C GLU A 639 28.98 16.67 -13.62
N PHE A 640 27.73 16.22 -13.74
CA PHE A 640 26.95 16.13 -14.97
C PHE A 640 25.95 17.29 -15.15
N ASN A 641 25.97 18.29 -14.30
CA ASN A 641 25.05 19.43 -14.36
C ASN A 641 25.38 20.33 -15.57
N ALA A 642 25.09 19.85 -16.75
CA ALA A 642 25.23 20.54 -18.02
C ALA A 642 23.84 20.90 -18.61
N PRO A 643 23.75 21.94 -19.46
CA PRO A 643 22.53 22.24 -20.16
C PRO A 643 22.06 21.04 -21.00
N GLY A 644 20.82 20.59 -20.74
CA GLY A 644 20.21 19.41 -21.38
C GLY A 644 20.13 18.19 -20.46
N ASP A 645 20.86 18.17 -19.34
CA ASP A 645 20.68 17.14 -18.31
C ASP A 645 19.35 17.32 -17.61
N LEU A 646 18.92 16.29 -16.87
CA LEU A 646 17.62 16.26 -16.18
C LEU A 646 17.84 16.34 -14.69
N CYS A 647 17.12 17.24 -14.03
CA CYS A 647 17.08 17.37 -12.58
C CYS A 647 15.67 17.04 -12.07
N PHE A 648 15.56 16.09 -11.15
CA PHE A 648 14.28 15.79 -10.51
C PHE A 648 13.99 16.84 -9.44
N GLU A 649 12.87 17.53 -9.60
CA GLU A 649 12.51 18.61 -8.69
C GLU A 649 10.99 18.73 -8.50
N SER A 650 10.61 19.47 -7.46
CA SER A 650 9.22 19.85 -7.22
C SER A 650 8.99 21.25 -7.74
N GLU A 651 8.32 21.39 -8.88
CA GLU A 651 7.91 22.68 -9.42
C GLU A 651 6.45 22.65 -9.87
N GLY A 652 5.69 23.64 -9.45
CA GLY A 652 4.25 23.70 -9.72
C GLY A 652 3.41 22.85 -8.76
N HIS A 653 2.29 22.38 -9.28
CA HIS A 653 1.33 21.58 -8.53
C HIS A 653 0.54 20.67 -9.46
N GLU A 654 0.01 19.63 -8.89
CA GLU A 654 -1.04 18.83 -9.51
C GLU A 654 -2.35 19.01 -8.75
N THR A 655 -3.46 19.02 -9.50
CA THR A 655 -4.80 19.15 -8.96
C THR A 655 -5.65 18.02 -9.49
N HIS A 656 -6.14 17.18 -8.57
CA HIS A 656 -7.03 16.06 -8.87
C HIS A 656 -8.44 16.39 -8.39
N GLU A 657 -9.36 16.39 -9.32
CA GLU A 657 -10.79 16.64 -9.08
C GLU A 657 -11.59 15.48 -9.64
N GLY A 658 -12.63 15.07 -8.94
CA GLY A 658 -13.40 13.94 -9.45
C GLY A 658 -14.70 13.68 -8.72
N ILE A 659 -15.43 12.75 -9.30
CA ILE A 659 -16.62 12.14 -8.73
C ILE A 659 -16.43 10.63 -8.66
N GLU A 660 -16.82 10.05 -7.55
CA GLU A 660 -16.85 8.61 -7.29
C GLU A 660 -18.26 8.17 -6.91
N VAL A 661 -18.66 7.00 -7.38
CA VAL A 661 -19.92 6.37 -7.00
C VAL A 661 -19.65 4.89 -6.75
N ASN A 662 -20.08 4.38 -5.58
CA ASN A 662 -19.94 2.97 -5.24
C ASN A 662 -21.28 2.39 -4.78
N ALA A 663 -21.47 1.09 -5.04
CA ALA A 663 -22.60 0.32 -4.58
C ALA A 663 -22.14 -1.05 -4.11
N GLU A 664 -22.36 -1.38 -2.84
CA GLU A 664 -21.88 -2.61 -2.23
C GLU A 664 -22.98 -3.27 -1.40
N GLY A 665 -23.12 -4.59 -1.49
CA GLY A 665 -24.03 -5.37 -0.66
C GLY A 665 -25.08 -6.16 -1.41
N LYS A 666 -26.17 -6.50 -0.72
CA LYS A 666 -27.24 -7.36 -1.20
C LYS A 666 -28.39 -6.55 -1.81
N ALA A 667 -28.31 -6.30 -3.10
CA ALA A 667 -29.34 -5.54 -3.84
C ALA A 667 -30.69 -6.27 -3.88
N ALA A 668 -30.68 -7.59 -3.94
CA ALA A 668 -31.87 -8.47 -3.84
C ALA A 668 -31.50 -9.79 -3.17
N ASN A 669 -32.49 -10.62 -2.80
CA ASN A 669 -32.22 -11.92 -2.17
C ASN A 669 -31.40 -12.88 -3.05
N TRP A 670 -31.41 -12.66 -4.35
CA TRP A 670 -30.73 -13.46 -5.36
C TRP A 670 -29.53 -12.70 -5.99
N LEU A 671 -29.25 -11.45 -5.56
CA LEU A 671 -28.23 -10.60 -6.15
C LEU A 671 -27.39 -9.90 -5.05
N ARG A 672 -26.11 -10.24 -4.99
CA ARG A 672 -25.08 -9.44 -4.34
C ARG A 672 -24.32 -8.66 -5.40
N LEU A 673 -23.91 -7.45 -5.09
CA LEU A 673 -23.30 -6.52 -6.04
C LEU A 673 -22.16 -5.75 -5.39
N THR A 674 -21.06 -5.62 -6.12
CA THR A 674 -20.05 -4.59 -5.95
C THR A 674 -19.92 -3.86 -7.28
N ALA A 675 -20.14 -2.56 -7.26
CA ALA A 675 -20.01 -1.72 -8.44
C ALA A 675 -19.38 -0.38 -8.07
N SER A 676 -18.48 0.08 -8.89
CA SER A 676 -17.76 1.35 -8.70
C SER A 676 -17.61 2.07 -10.03
N ALA A 677 -17.72 3.39 -10.00
CA ALA A 677 -17.40 4.25 -11.13
C ALA A 677 -16.70 5.51 -10.63
N ALA A 678 -15.67 5.95 -11.32
CA ALA A 678 -14.94 7.17 -11.04
C ALA A 678 -14.67 7.95 -12.32
N ALA A 679 -14.84 9.28 -12.23
CA ALA A 679 -14.40 10.21 -13.26
C ALA A 679 -13.42 11.19 -12.60
N ILE A 680 -12.17 11.21 -13.09
CA ILE A 680 -11.05 11.94 -12.47
C ILE A 680 -10.42 12.84 -13.52
N ARG A 681 -10.21 14.09 -13.17
CA ARG A 681 -9.43 15.08 -13.90
C ARG A 681 -8.22 15.42 -13.04
N ALA A 682 -7.04 14.96 -13.43
CA ALA A 682 -5.79 15.17 -12.74
C ALA A 682 -4.89 16.04 -13.62
N LEU A 683 -4.66 17.29 -13.27
CA LEU A 683 -3.90 18.22 -14.11
C LEU A 683 -2.72 18.83 -13.37
N SER A 684 -1.58 18.85 -14.03
CA SER A 684 -0.39 19.64 -13.65
C SER A 684 -0.57 21.12 -14.00
N GLY A 685 0.11 22.01 -13.28
CA GLY A 685 0.10 23.44 -13.57
C GLY A 685 1.16 24.23 -12.82
N GLY A 686 1.63 25.30 -13.43
CA GLY A 686 2.70 26.14 -12.89
C GLY A 686 4.04 25.43 -12.82
N THR A 687 4.27 24.48 -13.73
CA THR A 687 5.43 23.59 -13.72
C THR A 687 6.73 24.25 -14.18
N GLY A 688 6.69 25.52 -14.63
CA GLY A 688 7.84 26.15 -15.26
C GLY A 688 8.16 25.62 -16.67
N THR A 689 7.54 24.50 -17.07
CA THR A 689 7.63 23.90 -18.40
C THR A 689 6.27 24.00 -19.10
N PRO A 690 6.05 24.98 -19.98
CA PRO A 690 4.72 25.22 -20.57
C PRO A 690 4.10 24.01 -21.30
N ALA A 691 4.93 23.09 -21.78
CA ALA A 691 4.44 21.86 -22.40
C ALA A 691 3.73 20.92 -21.41
N PHE A 692 3.99 21.04 -20.13
CA PHE A 692 3.39 20.21 -19.07
C PHE A 692 2.20 20.89 -18.36
N ASP A 693 2.02 22.20 -18.54
CA ASP A 693 0.93 22.92 -17.89
C ASP A 693 -0.44 22.54 -18.48
N SER A 694 -1.40 22.31 -17.59
CA SER A 694 -2.77 21.88 -17.92
C SER A 694 -2.84 20.54 -18.65
N LYS A 695 -1.86 19.67 -18.41
CA LYS A 695 -1.75 18.31 -18.94
C LYS A 695 -2.25 17.29 -17.93
N GLN A 696 -2.79 16.17 -18.43
CA GLN A 696 -3.23 15.08 -17.60
C GLN A 696 -2.02 14.40 -16.93
N VAL A 697 -2.12 14.13 -15.65
CA VAL A 697 -1.10 13.35 -14.93
C VAL A 697 -1.02 11.93 -15.52
N LEU A 698 0.20 11.39 -15.59
CA LEU A 698 0.47 10.07 -16.15
C LEU A 698 -0.36 8.99 -15.45
N ASN A 699 -0.68 7.94 -16.18
CA ASN A 699 -1.40 6.74 -15.72
C ASN A 699 -2.85 6.98 -15.23
N VAL A 700 -3.31 8.21 -15.07
CA VAL A 700 -4.65 8.53 -14.56
C VAL A 700 -5.67 8.58 -15.69
N PRO A 701 -6.57 7.59 -15.84
CA PRO A 701 -7.61 7.63 -16.84
C PRO A 701 -8.75 8.57 -16.42
N HIS A 702 -9.35 9.28 -17.36
CA HIS A 702 -10.49 10.16 -17.07
C HIS A 702 -11.69 9.42 -16.50
N VAL A 703 -11.88 8.15 -16.84
CA VAL A 703 -13.01 7.34 -16.38
C VAL A 703 -12.56 5.91 -16.17
N ARG A 704 -12.92 5.36 -15.01
CA ARG A 704 -12.91 3.92 -14.72
C ARG A 704 -14.31 3.49 -14.27
N ALA A 705 -14.68 2.24 -14.52
CA ALA A 705 -15.88 1.63 -13.97
C ALA A 705 -15.69 0.13 -13.80
N THR A 706 -16.28 -0.43 -12.75
CA THR A 706 -16.23 -1.87 -12.49
C THR A 706 -17.56 -2.34 -11.91
N VAL A 707 -17.94 -3.56 -12.25
CA VAL A 707 -19.11 -4.25 -11.70
C VAL A 707 -18.75 -5.70 -11.50
N PHE A 708 -19.03 -6.21 -10.32
CA PHE A 708 -18.99 -7.63 -10.00
C PHE A 708 -20.31 -8.01 -9.32
N ALA A 709 -20.96 -9.06 -9.81
CA ALA A 709 -22.23 -9.52 -9.26
C ALA A 709 -22.16 -11.01 -8.92
N ASP A 710 -22.85 -11.41 -7.85
CA ASP A 710 -23.10 -12.80 -7.50
C ASP A 710 -24.62 -13.07 -7.59
N LEU A 711 -24.98 -13.91 -8.53
CA LEU A 711 -26.35 -14.23 -8.91
C LEU A 711 -26.72 -15.64 -8.40
N ALA A 712 -27.47 -15.73 -7.30
CA ALA A 712 -28.02 -17.00 -6.83
C ALA A 712 -29.13 -17.49 -7.79
N LEU A 713 -28.98 -18.69 -8.32
CA LEU A 713 -29.96 -19.27 -9.25
C LEU A 713 -31.13 -19.98 -8.50
N PRO A 714 -32.37 -19.44 -8.55
CA PRO A 714 -33.48 -19.94 -7.72
C PRO A 714 -33.82 -21.41 -7.96
N HIS A 715 -33.61 -21.92 -9.18
CA HIS A 715 -33.96 -23.28 -9.62
C HIS A 715 -32.80 -24.29 -9.52
N ALA A 716 -31.57 -23.79 -9.20
CA ALA A 716 -30.39 -24.62 -9.03
C ALA A 716 -29.75 -24.31 -7.65
N ARG A 717 -30.30 -24.97 -6.62
CA ARG A 717 -29.88 -24.72 -5.23
C ARG A 717 -28.35 -24.81 -5.07
N GLY A 718 -27.79 -23.77 -4.50
CA GLY A 718 -26.36 -23.69 -4.24
C GLY A 718 -25.49 -23.32 -5.44
N LEU A 719 -26.08 -23.07 -6.62
CA LEU A 719 -25.37 -22.57 -7.78
C LEU A 719 -25.53 -21.06 -7.90
N HIS A 720 -24.39 -20.37 -8.00
CA HIS A 720 -24.28 -18.94 -8.23
C HIS A 720 -23.48 -18.68 -9.50
N LEU A 721 -23.85 -17.67 -10.26
CA LEU A 721 -23.07 -17.15 -11.38
C LEU A 721 -22.48 -15.81 -11.01
N MET A 722 -21.23 -15.58 -11.38
CA MET A 722 -20.47 -14.40 -10.96
C MET A 722 -19.89 -13.67 -12.18
N PRO A 723 -20.71 -12.91 -12.93
CA PRO A 723 -20.22 -12.05 -14.00
C PRO A 723 -19.49 -10.83 -13.43
N GLY A 724 -18.41 -10.44 -14.11
CA GLY A 724 -17.64 -9.23 -13.84
C GLY A 724 -17.39 -8.44 -15.13
N TRP A 725 -17.35 -7.15 -15.01
CA TRP A 725 -16.97 -6.22 -16.08
C TRP A 725 -16.17 -5.07 -15.50
N SER A 726 -15.10 -4.68 -16.19
CA SER A 726 -14.36 -3.46 -15.90
C SER A 726 -14.03 -2.69 -17.17
N TYR A 727 -14.02 -1.37 -17.05
CA TYR A 727 -13.62 -0.42 -18.07
C TYR A 727 -12.57 0.51 -17.50
N THR A 728 -11.46 0.66 -18.22
CA THR A 728 -10.45 1.69 -17.97
C THR A 728 -10.34 2.55 -19.22
N GLY A 729 -10.47 3.85 -19.05
CA GLY A 729 -10.31 4.83 -20.11
C GLY A 729 -8.88 4.94 -20.63
N ARG A 730 -8.69 5.74 -21.67
CA ARG A 730 -7.36 6.11 -22.16
C ARG A 730 -6.53 6.72 -21.03
N LYS A 731 -5.23 6.41 -20.99
CA LYS A 731 -4.24 6.96 -20.06
C LYS A 731 -3.11 7.63 -20.82
N GLU A 732 -2.60 8.72 -20.29
CA GLU A 732 -1.46 9.40 -20.86
C GLU A 732 -0.16 8.68 -20.46
N ALA A 733 0.76 8.57 -21.39
CA ALA A 733 2.07 7.94 -21.24
C ALA A 733 3.23 8.94 -21.30
N THR A 734 2.96 10.20 -21.67
CA THR A 734 3.93 11.30 -21.62
C THR A 734 3.34 12.52 -20.94
N ARG A 735 4.16 13.32 -20.25
CA ARG A 735 3.72 14.48 -19.45
C ARG A 735 3.16 15.64 -20.27
N ASP A 736 3.35 15.63 -21.59
CA ASP A 736 2.82 16.61 -22.54
C ASP A 736 1.52 16.17 -23.22
N ASP A 737 0.94 15.02 -22.84
CA ASP A 737 -0.21 14.35 -23.46
C ASP A 737 0.01 13.97 -24.94
N ALA A 738 1.26 13.93 -25.40
CA ALA A 738 1.55 13.60 -26.81
C ALA A 738 1.34 12.11 -27.10
N VAL A 739 1.57 11.24 -26.12
CA VAL A 739 1.44 9.79 -26.25
C VAL A 739 0.48 9.25 -25.20
N SER A 740 -0.37 8.33 -25.60
CA SER A 740 -1.32 7.69 -24.70
C SER A 740 -1.54 6.22 -25.05
N VAL A 741 -1.88 5.42 -24.04
CA VAL A 741 -2.35 4.06 -24.23
C VAL A 741 -3.87 4.01 -24.34
N PRO A 742 -4.42 3.16 -25.24
CA PRO A 742 -5.86 3.09 -25.46
C PRO A 742 -6.60 2.48 -24.25
N GLY A 743 -7.81 2.95 -24.01
CA GLY A 743 -8.72 2.36 -23.02
C GLY A 743 -9.18 0.95 -23.42
N TYR A 744 -9.64 0.19 -22.42
CA TYR A 744 -10.04 -1.21 -22.61
C TYR A 744 -11.23 -1.61 -21.76
N ASN A 745 -11.90 -2.69 -22.19
CA ASN A 745 -12.91 -3.40 -21.41
C ASN A 745 -12.43 -4.82 -21.13
N LEU A 746 -12.63 -5.30 -19.91
CA LEU A 746 -12.42 -6.67 -19.51
C LEU A 746 -13.73 -7.28 -19.03
N PHE A 747 -13.96 -8.53 -19.42
CA PHE A 747 -15.10 -9.31 -18.98
C PHE A 747 -14.59 -10.52 -18.23
N ASN A 748 -15.14 -10.75 -17.05
CA ASN A 748 -14.80 -11.85 -16.17
C ASN A 748 -16.07 -12.68 -15.95
N PHE A 749 -15.92 -13.96 -15.68
CA PHE A 749 -17.06 -14.82 -15.39
C PHE A 749 -16.67 -15.93 -14.42
N GLY A 750 -17.49 -16.13 -13.41
CA GLY A 750 -17.33 -17.21 -12.46
C GLY A 750 -18.61 -17.99 -12.21
N ALA A 751 -18.44 -19.14 -11.58
CA ALA A 751 -19.51 -19.94 -11.04
C ALA A 751 -19.09 -20.52 -9.70
N ARG A 752 -19.95 -20.42 -8.70
CA ARG A 752 -19.78 -21.02 -7.37
C ARG A 752 -20.88 -22.06 -7.16
N TYR A 753 -20.49 -23.26 -6.77
CA TYR A 753 -21.40 -24.33 -6.48
C TYR A 753 -21.19 -24.90 -5.09
N THR A 754 -22.24 -24.84 -4.26
CA THR A 754 -22.27 -25.36 -2.89
C THR A 754 -23.30 -26.50 -2.84
N PRO A 755 -22.87 -27.75 -2.99
CA PRO A 755 -23.79 -28.90 -3.07
C PRO A 755 -24.70 -28.99 -1.83
N GLY A 756 -26.02 -28.96 -2.00
CA GLY A 756 -26.96 -28.96 -0.88
C GLY A 756 -27.20 -27.61 -0.20
N GLY A 757 -26.65 -26.52 -0.74
CA GLY A 757 -26.80 -25.14 -0.26
C GLY A 757 -25.95 -24.84 0.98
N GLU A 758 -26.35 -23.85 1.78
CA GLU A 758 -25.56 -23.28 2.90
C GLU A 758 -25.08 -24.29 3.97
N LYS A 759 -25.67 -25.49 4.03
CA LYS A 759 -25.24 -26.54 4.98
C LYS A 759 -24.12 -27.42 4.42
N SER A 760 -23.67 -27.20 3.22
CA SER A 760 -22.60 -27.98 2.61
C SER A 760 -21.25 -27.63 3.24
N ARG A 761 -20.44 -28.67 3.43
CA ARG A 761 -19.04 -28.53 3.81
C ARG A 761 -18.12 -28.25 2.62
N VAL A 762 -18.63 -28.35 1.40
CA VAL A 762 -17.86 -28.18 0.17
C VAL A 762 -18.39 -27.02 -0.62
N THR A 763 -17.51 -26.16 -1.08
CA THR A 763 -17.80 -25.12 -2.08
C THR A 763 -16.78 -25.23 -3.20
N LEU A 764 -17.27 -25.36 -4.43
CA LEU A 764 -16.45 -25.37 -5.64
C LEU A 764 -16.61 -24.03 -6.35
N ARG A 765 -15.50 -23.48 -6.87
CA ARG A 765 -15.50 -22.25 -7.66
C ARG A 765 -14.72 -22.44 -8.94
N LEU A 766 -15.28 -21.96 -10.02
CA LEU A 766 -14.60 -21.75 -11.30
C LEU A 766 -14.66 -20.26 -11.59
N TYR A 767 -13.52 -19.65 -11.91
CA TYR A 767 -13.45 -18.22 -12.22
C TYR A 767 -12.50 -18.00 -13.38
N ALA A 768 -12.92 -17.18 -14.34
CA ALA A 768 -12.13 -16.81 -15.50
C ALA A 768 -12.05 -15.30 -15.61
N ASP A 769 -10.84 -14.77 -15.56
CA ASP A 769 -10.52 -13.37 -15.83
C ASP A 769 -10.28 -13.19 -17.34
N ASN A 770 -10.62 -12.00 -17.86
CA ASN A 770 -10.41 -11.60 -19.25
C ASN A 770 -10.89 -12.66 -20.25
N ILE A 771 -12.15 -13.08 -20.15
CA ILE A 771 -12.73 -14.19 -20.97
C ILE A 771 -12.73 -13.90 -22.48
N ALA A 772 -12.55 -12.64 -22.87
CA ALA A 772 -12.45 -12.22 -24.27
C ALA A 772 -11.01 -12.23 -24.82
N ASP A 773 -10.05 -12.64 -24.00
CA ASP A 773 -8.61 -12.62 -24.30
C ASP A 773 -8.14 -11.28 -24.88
N LYS A 774 -8.61 -10.18 -24.28
CA LYS A 774 -8.28 -8.84 -24.71
C LYS A 774 -6.81 -8.54 -24.39
N ARG A 775 -6.01 -8.15 -25.41
CA ARG A 775 -4.69 -7.57 -25.20
C ARG A 775 -4.82 -6.09 -24.89
N TYR A 776 -4.10 -5.60 -23.89
CA TYR A 776 -4.17 -4.21 -23.43
C TYR A 776 -2.94 -3.82 -22.65
N TRP A 777 -2.66 -2.52 -22.62
CA TRP A 777 -1.68 -1.90 -21.74
C TRP A 777 -2.37 -1.59 -20.42
N LYS A 778 -1.91 -2.22 -19.31
CA LYS A 778 -2.60 -2.10 -18.01
C LYS A 778 -2.21 -0.83 -17.23
N ASP A 779 -0.95 -0.40 -17.33
CA ASP A 779 -0.41 0.79 -16.66
C ASP A 779 0.62 1.49 -17.55
N THR A 780 1.07 2.67 -17.12
CA THR A 780 2.11 3.47 -17.78
C THR A 780 3.26 3.84 -16.85
N GLY A 781 3.42 3.17 -15.71
CA GLY A 781 4.57 3.23 -14.81
C GLY A 781 4.93 4.63 -14.31
N ALA A 782 3.96 5.42 -13.84
CA ALA A 782 4.17 6.81 -13.48
C ALA A 782 5.14 7.02 -12.31
N SER A 783 5.22 6.09 -11.37
CA SER A 783 6.07 6.19 -10.18
C SER A 783 7.56 6.23 -10.49
N TYR A 784 8.01 5.53 -11.52
CA TYR A 784 9.43 5.49 -11.90
C TYR A 784 9.83 6.54 -12.93
N GLY A 785 8.86 7.23 -13.52
CA GLY A 785 9.08 8.40 -14.37
C GLY A 785 9.67 8.15 -15.76
N ASP A 786 10.05 6.93 -16.09
CA ASP A 786 10.70 6.52 -17.32
C ASP A 786 9.83 5.68 -18.26
N THR A 787 8.54 5.70 -18.00
CA THR A 787 7.49 5.23 -18.89
C THR A 787 7.59 3.74 -19.26
N PHE A 788 7.77 2.89 -18.26
CA PHE A 788 7.47 1.48 -18.44
C PHE A 788 5.96 1.28 -18.59
N ILE A 789 5.58 0.53 -19.61
CA ILE A 789 4.20 0.14 -19.88
C ILE A 789 4.08 -1.38 -19.81
N HIS A 790 3.09 -1.89 -19.09
CA HIS A 790 2.93 -3.33 -18.89
C HIS A 790 1.74 -3.88 -19.66
N LEU A 791 1.95 -5.05 -20.25
CA LEU A 791 0.85 -5.82 -20.84
C LEU A 791 0.00 -6.45 -19.73
N GLY A 792 -1.32 -6.35 -19.90
CA GLY A 792 -2.26 -7.00 -19.00
C GLY A 792 -2.35 -8.50 -19.23
N ALA A 793 -2.74 -9.25 -18.18
CA ALA A 793 -2.87 -10.69 -18.22
C ALA A 793 -3.88 -11.16 -19.30
N PRO A 794 -3.56 -12.21 -20.08
CA PRO A 794 -4.49 -12.87 -20.99
C PRO A 794 -5.55 -13.64 -20.19
N THR A 795 -6.45 -14.36 -20.88
CA THR A 795 -7.43 -15.20 -20.22
C THR A 795 -6.78 -16.12 -19.19
N THR A 796 -7.25 -16.05 -17.95
CA THR A 796 -6.79 -16.89 -16.85
C THR A 796 -7.98 -17.61 -16.21
N VAL A 797 -7.97 -18.96 -16.23
CA VAL A 797 -9.04 -19.79 -15.66
C VAL A 797 -8.53 -20.47 -14.41
N ARG A 798 -9.25 -20.28 -13.28
CA ARG A 798 -8.93 -20.85 -11.97
C ARG A 798 -10.05 -21.76 -11.50
N LEU A 799 -9.69 -22.89 -10.89
CA LEU A 799 -10.59 -23.80 -10.21
C LEU A 799 -10.19 -23.89 -8.73
N SER A 800 -11.14 -23.76 -7.83
CA SER A 800 -10.88 -23.93 -6.40
C SER A 800 -11.95 -24.77 -5.71
N ALA A 801 -11.54 -25.42 -4.62
CA ALA A 801 -12.40 -26.20 -3.74
C ALA A 801 -12.11 -25.77 -2.29
N HIS A 802 -13.13 -25.39 -1.58
CA HIS A 802 -13.11 -25.09 -0.15
C HIS A 802 -13.84 -26.21 0.61
N TYR A 803 -13.24 -26.69 1.70
CA TYR A 803 -13.84 -27.70 2.56
C TYR A 803 -13.76 -27.26 4.03
N THR A 804 -14.91 -27.27 4.72
CA THR A 804 -15.01 -27.03 6.17
C THR A 804 -15.30 -28.36 6.88
N PHE A 805 -14.52 -28.71 7.89
CA PHE A 805 -14.62 -29.96 8.64
C PHE A 805 -15.81 -30.03 9.58
#